data_54be76903f4daee1db3274978870f858
#
_entry.id   54be76903f4daee1db3274978870f858
#
_cell.length_a   1.000
_cell.length_b   1.000
_cell.length_c   1.000
_cell.angle_alpha   90.00
_cell.angle_beta   90.00
_cell.angle_gamma   90.00
#
_symmetry.space_group_name_H-M   'P 1'
#
loop_
_entity.id
_entity.type
_entity.pdbx_description
1 polymer ?
#
loop_
_entity_poly.entity_id
_entity_poly.type
_entity_poly.pdbx_seq_one_letter_code
_entity_poly.pdbx_strand_id
1 'polypeptide(L)'
;FFNPYYRKKQIMQNEFDIFNKALMQYLERLESSQSENEDYLVANALSPFLTMLNFKTHIKTKQKGKSEIDLSISKDEFSKDLEVLIEAKKPNSKEFITHTKVNSKALHETILYYFRNREYSFSLKFIIITDFYKFYIFKISEFEELFYKNPSFKKLFEEFCNPNSLFKGNTEEFYKEVAKLIENSKENLKGFLIDLTFLKDKQKSNFKNLASIYKTFHRDFLLNEFNPNDANSLNNAFYKELLYILGLCESKQNSKLIIAKSEESKEEQGTFYTAINSKLKEENFETILKLLILWLNRILFLKLIESNLVRFNDDKNLKFLNFKKIPDFDKLSELFFEVLAKEKSTRKKSEFAYLPYLNSSLFEKQSIENTLEISSLSNDLKLFYYKNTVLKDDKCKAKKGQVGLLEYLFEFLDSFDFGSDDEQSEILSQKELISSSVLGNVFEKLNGYKEGSFYTPSFITSYMCKESITKVVLDKFNAQFDLDVKNINELRKSLRKEDKKAQKELLNSIKICDPAVGSGHFLVSALNVMLSIYDELNLFDEEFYLEVQNDEILITNHKGEFIEYKRPKTPKDKAHLIQQELFHTKKDIIENNLFGVDINPNSCEITKLRLWIELLKHSFYQSFDDGNYHDLKTLPNIDINIKCGNSLVSYFETGKSLSHYPNIKERINKYKRIVKDYKEGFYTDKSHINQEIKNLKISFKNFCFADKFKKEMKGFNDKCEKYSKKYGNFLAINDENLKFFVSANLTLFDFDEKEATKEFANLKKEYDNIFNLESNHPYIKEAENKELFTNTKKLRTYQGKMDIWYHFVGRGFDILKNNGYLAFIATNNWVTNSGAKKLRNIVLEESQILSLVDFSSFMVFDSASIQTMIMSFQKTKPPKNYEFHFAKITTQTPIYKDALSLLKNEKTQNNEI
;
A
#
# COMPACT_ATOMS: atom_id res chain seq x y z
N PHE A 1 -16.55 0.31 -17.35
CA PHE A 1 -15.70 -0.56 -18.15
C PHE A 1 -14.20 -0.37 -17.90
N PHE A 2 -13.71 0.89 -17.76
CA PHE A 2 -12.37 1.15 -17.31
C PHE A 2 -12.23 0.87 -15.82
N ASN A 3 -11.08 0.33 -15.43
CA ASN A 3 -10.68 0.34 -14.03
C ASN A 3 -10.68 1.79 -13.52
N PRO A 4 -11.18 2.08 -12.30
CA PRO A 4 -11.25 3.43 -11.75
C PRO A 4 -9.91 4.18 -11.78
N TYR A 5 -8.80 3.50 -11.52
CA TYR A 5 -7.45 4.10 -11.59
C TYR A 5 -7.07 4.46 -13.01
N TYR A 6 -7.29 3.55 -13.96
CA TYR A 6 -7.01 3.82 -15.36
C TYR A 6 -7.90 4.94 -15.91
N ARG A 7 -9.16 4.99 -15.48
CA ARG A 7 -10.09 6.06 -15.84
C ARG A 7 -9.60 7.43 -15.41
N LYS A 8 -8.93 7.53 -14.22
CA LYS A 8 -8.36 8.77 -13.67
C LYS A 8 -6.92 9.04 -14.11
N LYS A 9 -6.29 8.15 -14.89
CA LYS A 9 -4.95 8.38 -15.41
C LYS A 9 -4.92 9.65 -16.27
N GLN A 10 -3.95 10.53 -15.99
CA GLN A 10 -3.77 11.79 -16.71
C GLN A 10 -3.46 11.51 -18.19
N ILE A 11 -4.03 12.33 -19.05
CA ILE A 11 -3.75 12.30 -20.48
C ILE A 11 -2.56 13.22 -20.76
N MET A 12 -1.49 12.66 -21.31
CA MET A 12 -0.33 13.43 -21.74
C MET A 12 -0.66 14.17 -23.04
N GLN A 13 -0.51 15.50 -23.05
CA GLN A 13 -0.93 16.34 -24.17
C GLN A 13 -0.26 15.93 -25.49
N ASN A 14 1.03 15.64 -25.48
CA ASN A 14 1.77 15.20 -26.67
C ASN A 14 1.25 13.88 -27.26
N GLU A 15 0.91 12.92 -26.42
CA GLU A 15 0.36 11.62 -26.85
C GLU A 15 -1.07 11.79 -27.39
N PHE A 16 -1.85 12.67 -26.76
CA PHE A 16 -3.19 12.98 -27.19
C PHE A 16 -3.18 13.72 -28.55
N ASP A 17 -2.22 14.61 -28.79
CA ASP A 17 -2.05 15.30 -30.09
C ASP A 17 -1.68 14.31 -31.20
N ILE A 18 -0.81 13.32 -30.90
CA ILE A 18 -0.49 12.23 -31.83
C ILE A 18 -1.75 11.42 -32.15
N PHE A 19 -2.52 11.07 -31.13
CA PHE A 19 -3.77 10.34 -31.28
C PHE A 19 -4.77 11.12 -32.17
N ASN A 20 -4.99 12.41 -31.89
CA ASN A 20 -5.90 13.24 -32.67
C ASN A 20 -5.47 13.29 -34.11
N LYS A 21 -4.18 13.46 -34.38
CA LYS A 21 -3.65 13.44 -35.75
C LYS A 21 -3.90 12.11 -36.44
N ALA A 22 -3.64 11.00 -35.74
CA ALA A 22 -3.87 9.67 -36.27
C ALA A 22 -5.35 9.40 -36.56
N LEU A 23 -6.24 9.82 -35.64
CA LEU A 23 -7.68 9.66 -35.78
C LEU A 23 -8.22 10.49 -36.98
N MET A 24 -7.78 11.72 -37.14
CA MET A 24 -8.20 12.54 -38.27
C MET A 24 -7.75 11.93 -39.61
N GLN A 25 -6.50 11.49 -39.71
CA GLN A 25 -6.00 10.80 -40.92
C GLN A 25 -6.74 9.48 -41.17
N TYR A 26 -7.12 8.76 -40.11
CA TYR A 26 -7.94 7.56 -40.25
C TYR A 26 -9.31 7.87 -40.88
N LEU A 27 -10.00 8.87 -40.34
CA LEU A 27 -11.31 9.29 -40.87
C LEU A 27 -11.23 9.80 -42.32
N GLU A 28 -10.21 10.59 -42.65
CA GLU A 28 -9.97 11.06 -44.05
C GLU A 28 -9.77 9.89 -45.03
N ARG A 29 -9.01 8.87 -44.62
CA ARG A 29 -8.82 7.65 -45.43
C ARG A 29 -10.11 6.86 -45.61
N LEU A 30 -10.93 6.75 -44.57
CA LEU A 30 -12.23 6.10 -44.65
C LEU A 30 -13.18 6.85 -45.59
N GLU A 31 -13.21 8.18 -45.50
CA GLU A 31 -14.05 9.02 -46.39
C GLU A 31 -13.64 8.90 -47.87
N SER A 32 -12.33 8.86 -48.14
CA SER A 32 -11.81 8.72 -49.51
C SER A 32 -11.96 7.32 -50.11
N SER A 33 -12.20 6.30 -49.28
CA SER A 33 -12.19 4.89 -49.66
C SER A 33 -13.51 4.17 -49.41
N GLN A 34 -14.64 4.88 -49.43
CA GLN A 34 -15.97 4.31 -49.13
C GLN A 34 -16.42 3.17 -50.06
N SER A 35 -15.93 3.10 -51.28
CA SER A 35 -16.28 2.08 -52.27
C SER A 35 -15.43 0.80 -52.14
N GLU A 36 -14.33 0.87 -51.40
CA GLU A 36 -13.34 -0.19 -51.35
C GLU A 36 -13.84 -1.39 -50.49
N ASN A 37 -13.17 -2.52 -50.66
CA ASN A 37 -13.49 -3.73 -49.93
C ASN A 37 -12.91 -3.71 -48.50
N GLU A 38 -13.27 -4.67 -47.70
CA GLU A 38 -12.91 -4.84 -46.27
C GLU A 38 -11.38 -4.96 -46.10
N ASP A 39 -10.74 -5.81 -46.90
CA ASP A 39 -9.30 -6.01 -46.89
C ASP A 39 -8.50 -4.72 -47.15
N TYR A 40 -8.98 -3.91 -48.10
CA TYR A 40 -8.38 -2.63 -48.43
C TYR A 40 -8.47 -1.66 -47.26
N LEU A 41 -9.65 -1.57 -46.64
CA LEU A 41 -9.87 -0.67 -45.49
C LEU A 41 -9.04 -1.10 -44.26
N VAL A 42 -8.90 -2.41 -44.02
CA VAL A 42 -8.01 -2.93 -42.96
C VAL A 42 -6.56 -2.53 -43.22
N ALA A 43 -6.06 -2.74 -44.44
CA ALA A 43 -4.66 -2.48 -44.80
C ALA A 43 -4.31 -0.99 -44.87
N ASN A 44 -5.22 -0.16 -45.37
CA ASN A 44 -4.90 1.25 -45.73
C ASN A 44 -5.48 2.28 -44.73
N ALA A 45 -6.41 1.87 -43.86
CA ALA A 45 -6.97 2.77 -42.84
C ALA A 45 -6.74 2.26 -41.42
N LEU A 46 -7.25 1.08 -41.08
CA LEU A 46 -7.26 0.59 -39.69
C LEU A 46 -5.86 0.24 -39.18
N SER A 47 -5.10 -0.56 -39.94
CA SER A 47 -3.75 -0.97 -39.53
C SER A 47 -2.80 0.24 -39.41
N PRO A 48 -2.74 1.19 -40.35
CA PRO A 48 -1.95 2.40 -40.19
C PRO A 48 -2.38 3.29 -39.02
N PHE A 49 -3.68 3.39 -38.72
CA PHE A 49 -4.16 4.10 -37.54
C PHE A 49 -3.58 3.51 -36.26
N LEU A 50 -3.71 2.20 -36.08
CA LEU A 50 -3.20 1.49 -34.89
C LEU A 50 -1.66 1.54 -34.82
N THR A 51 -0.97 1.48 -35.98
CA THR A 51 0.49 1.58 -36.05
C THR A 51 0.98 2.97 -35.61
N MET A 52 0.26 4.05 -35.96
CA MET A 52 0.56 5.40 -35.49
C MET A 52 0.40 5.54 -33.96
N LEU A 53 -0.43 4.69 -33.34
CA LEU A 53 -0.59 4.59 -31.89
C LEU A 53 0.39 3.60 -31.24
N ASN A 54 1.47 3.25 -31.96
CA ASN A 54 2.51 2.33 -31.52
C ASN A 54 2.07 0.87 -31.28
N PHE A 55 0.96 0.43 -31.86
CA PHE A 55 0.58 -0.97 -31.87
C PHE A 55 1.35 -1.74 -32.95
N LYS A 56 1.68 -3.00 -32.66
CA LYS A 56 2.22 -3.94 -33.64
C LYS A 56 1.07 -4.73 -34.25
N THR A 57 0.72 -4.43 -35.48
CA THR A 57 -0.42 -5.01 -36.18
C THR A 57 0.02 -6.06 -37.18
N HIS A 58 -0.78 -7.14 -37.29
CA HIS A 58 -0.60 -8.22 -38.28
C HIS A 58 -1.89 -8.41 -39.04
N ILE A 59 -1.84 -8.16 -40.39
CA ILE A 59 -2.96 -8.31 -41.30
C ILE A 59 -3.03 -9.76 -41.74
N LYS A 60 -4.24 -10.33 -41.84
CA LYS A 60 -4.49 -11.71 -42.29
C LYS A 60 -3.68 -12.76 -41.54
N THR A 61 -3.80 -12.73 -40.24
CA THR A 61 -3.11 -13.70 -39.38
C THR A 61 -3.69 -15.09 -39.59
N LYS A 62 -2.87 -15.98 -40.15
CA LYS A 62 -3.26 -17.38 -40.42
C LYS A 62 -3.46 -18.14 -39.13
N GLN A 63 -4.56 -18.85 -39.03
CA GLN A 63 -4.85 -19.84 -38.00
C GLN A 63 -4.80 -21.26 -38.58
N LYS A 64 -4.90 -22.26 -37.67
CA LYS A 64 -5.00 -23.67 -38.08
C LYS A 64 -6.23 -23.85 -38.97
N GLY A 65 -6.04 -24.22 -40.21
CA GLY A 65 -7.07 -24.32 -41.24
C GLY A 65 -7.00 -23.20 -42.31
N LYS A 66 -8.11 -22.92 -42.97
CA LYS A 66 -8.20 -21.92 -44.06
C LYS A 66 -8.65 -20.54 -43.57
N SER A 67 -8.96 -20.35 -42.31
CA SER A 67 -9.47 -19.07 -41.79
C SER A 67 -8.31 -18.14 -41.39
N GLU A 68 -8.49 -16.87 -41.64
CA GLU A 68 -7.54 -15.80 -41.36
C GLU A 68 -8.27 -14.74 -40.51
N ILE A 69 -7.62 -14.22 -39.48
CA ILE A 69 -8.08 -13.07 -38.70
C ILE A 69 -7.76 -11.82 -39.51
N ASP A 70 -8.71 -10.91 -39.72
CA ASP A 70 -8.52 -9.71 -40.53
C ASP A 70 -7.39 -8.85 -40.04
N LEU A 71 -7.34 -8.61 -38.73
CA LEU A 71 -6.27 -7.84 -38.06
C LEU A 71 -6.07 -8.34 -36.64
N SER A 72 -4.81 -8.46 -36.25
CA SER A 72 -4.46 -8.76 -34.89
C SER A 72 -3.38 -7.85 -34.36
N ILE A 73 -3.30 -7.71 -33.03
CA ILE A 73 -2.27 -6.94 -32.35
C ILE A 73 -1.47 -7.86 -31.46
N SER A 74 -0.13 -7.77 -31.56
CA SER A 74 0.82 -8.43 -30.65
C SER A 74 1.53 -7.41 -29.77
N LYS A 75 2.19 -7.89 -28.72
CA LYS A 75 2.91 -7.04 -27.78
C LYS A 75 4.13 -6.37 -28.44
N ASP A 76 4.88 -7.12 -29.22
CA ASP A 76 6.06 -6.69 -29.95
C ASP A 76 6.20 -7.44 -31.31
N GLU A 77 7.21 -7.09 -32.09
CA GLU A 77 7.45 -7.66 -33.43
C GLU A 77 7.85 -9.15 -33.40
N PHE A 78 8.37 -9.62 -32.27
CA PHE A 78 8.90 -10.98 -32.13
C PHE A 78 7.89 -11.92 -31.45
N SER A 79 6.86 -11.37 -30.84
CA SER A 79 5.82 -12.15 -30.16
C SER A 79 4.91 -12.84 -31.19
N LYS A 80 4.80 -14.15 -31.06
CA LYS A 80 3.81 -14.95 -31.82
C LYS A 80 2.45 -14.95 -31.15
N ASP A 81 2.35 -14.43 -29.93
CA ASP A 81 1.13 -14.40 -29.14
C ASP A 81 0.29 -13.18 -29.51
N LEU A 82 -0.99 -13.41 -29.81
CA LEU A 82 -1.96 -12.37 -30.10
C LEU A 82 -2.53 -11.83 -28.78
N GLU A 83 -2.54 -10.51 -28.64
CA GLU A 83 -3.09 -9.84 -27.46
C GLU A 83 -4.51 -9.28 -27.75
N VAL A 84 -4.78 -8.86 -28.99
CA VAL A 84 -6.08 -8.38 -29.43
C VAL A 84 -6.42 -8.97 -30.80
N LEU A 85 -7.64 -9.48 -30.93
CA LEU A 85 -8.22 -9.96 -32.20
C LEU A 85 -9.21 -8.94 -32.69
N ILE A 86 -9.10 -8.58 -33.97
CA ILE A 86 -10.00 -7.64 -34.64
C ILE A 86 -10.62 -8.28 -35.87
N GLU A 87 -11.96 -8.36 -35.85
CA GLU A 87 -12.77 -8.75 -36.98
C GLU A 87 -13.41 -7.50 -37.60
N ALA A 88 -13.21 -7.31 -38.87
CA ALA A 88 -13.75 -6.16 -39.62
C ALA A 88 -14.89 -6.61 -40.54
N LYS A 89 -15.85 -5.74 -40.75
CA LYS A 89 -16.91 -5.88 -41.76
C LYS A 89 -17.09 -4.57 -42.46
N LYS A 90 -17.36 -4.62 -43.76
CA LYS A 90 -17.63 -3.41 -44.56
C LYS A 90 -18.75 -2.58 -43.89
N PRO A 91 -18.65 -1.23 -43.91
CA PRO A 91 -19.72 -0.36 -43.39
C PRO A 91 -21.09 -0.72 -43.99
N ASN A 92 -22.12 -0.78 -43.12
CA ASN A 92 -23.48 -1.20 -43.45
C ASN A 92 -23.64 -2.67 -43.87
N SER A 93 -22.69 -3.55 -43.59
CA SER A 93 -22.81 -4.99 -43.84
C SER A 93 -23.92 -5.61 -42.96
N LYS A 94 -24.72 -6.48 -43.54
CA LYS A 94 -25.71 -7.27 -42.79
C LYS A 94 -25.08 -8.34 -41.85
N GLU A 95 -23.79 -8.61 -42.03
CA GLU A 95 -23.01 -9.57 -41.26
C GLU A 95 -22.43 -8.94 -39.99
N PHE A 96 -22.53 -7.59 -39.85
CA PHE A 96 -22.01 -6.84 -38.70
C PHE A 96 -22.93 -6.96 -37.48
N ILE A 97 -22.32 -6.91 -36.29
CA ILE A 97 -23.01 -6.93 -35.00
C ILE A 97 -23.69 -5.57 -34.72
N THR A 98 -24.88 -5.61 -34.12
CA THR A 98 -25.56 -4.40 -33.62
C THR A 98 -26.21 -4.69 -32.26
N HIS A 99 -26.65 -3.67 -31.54
CA HIS A 99 -27.38 -3.83 -30.27
C HIS A 99 -28.66 -4.65 -30.42
N THR A 100 -29.31 -4.58 -31.59
CA THR A 100 -30.54 -5.31 -31.85
C THR A 100 -30.30 -6.65 -32.55
N LYS A 101 -29.11 -6.86 -33.10
CA LYS A 101 -28.72 -8.07 -33.83
C LYS A 101 -27.32 -8.51 -33.35
N VAL A 102 -27.26 -9.13 -32.19
CA VAL A 102 -26.00 -9.67 -31.63
C VAL A 102 -25.57 -10.91 -32.36
N ASN A 103 -26.53 -11.81 -32.68
CA ASN A 103 -26.32 -13.04 -33.42
C ASN A 103 -26.01 -12.70 -34.89
N SER A 104 -24.74 -12.57 -35.22
CA SER A 104 -24.25 -12.15 -36.54
C SER A 104 -23.05 -12.99 -36.95
N LYS A 105 -22.78 -13.04 -38.24
CA LYS A 105 -21.66 -13.82 -38.80
C LYS A 105 -20.32 -13.34 -38.21
N ALA A 106 -20.12 -12.03 -38.06
CA ALA A 106 -18.92 -11.50 -37.42
C ALA A 106 -18.67 -12.05 -36.01
N LEU A 107 -19.72 -12.22 -35.22
CA LEU A 107 -19.61 -12.87 -33.89
C LEU A 107 -19.27 -14.36 -34.01
N HIS A 108 -19.87 -15.08 -34.95
CA HIS A 108 -19.61 -16.51 -35.15
C HIS A 108 -18.13 -16.75 -35.55
N GLU A 109 -17.59 -15.89 -36.39
CA GLU A 109 -16.19 -15.92 -36.84
C GLU A 109 -15.26 -15.68 -35.65
N THR A 110 -15.53 -14.66 -34.86
CA THR A 110 -14.72 -14.35 -33.67
C THR A 110 -14.77 -15.45 -32.60
N ILE A 111 -15.91 -16.13 -32.43
CA ILE A 111 -16.02 -17.30 -31.54
C ILE A 111 -15.11 -18.43 -32.03
N LEU A 112 -15.10 -18.73 -33.31
CA LEU A 112 -14.22 -19.76 -33.87
C LEU A 112 -12.75 -19.41 -33.71
N TYR A 113 -12.40 -18.14 -33.99
CA TYR A 113 -11.01 -17.64 -33.84
C TYR A 113 -10.56 -17.70 -32.39
N TYR A 114 -11.45 -17.35 -31.47
CA TYR A 114 -11.16 -17.44 -30.04
C TYR A 114 -10.90 -18.89 -29.60
N PHE A 115 -11.77 -19.83 -29.96
CA PHE A 115 -11.59 -21.24 -29.62
C PHE A 115 -10.27 -21.80 -30.14
N ARG A 116 -9.93 -21.49 -31.38
CA ARG A 116 -8.66 -21.91 -31.99
C ARG A 116 -7.44 -21.30 -31.30
N ASN A 117 -7.49 -20.00 -30.98
CA ASN A 117 -6.40 -19.33 -30.27
C ASN A 117 -6.25 -19.89 -28.85
N ARG A 118 -7.37 -20.13 -28.17
CA ARG A 118 -7.42 -20.58 -26.78
C ARG A 118 -6.76 -21.94 -26.57
N GLU A 119 -6.70 -22.79 -27.60
CA GLU A 119 -5.97 -24.08 -27.55
C GLU A 119 -4.45 -23.92 -27.39
N TYR A 120 -3.88 -22.78 -27.81
CA TYR A 120 -2.43 -22.58 -27.86
C TYR A 120 -1.94 -21.46 -26.97
N SER A 121 -2.78 -20.47 -26.68
CA SER A 121 -2.38 -19.26 -26.00
C SER A 121 -3.47 -18.71 -25.07
N PHE A 122 -3.01 -18.09 -23.97
CA PHE A 122 -3.84 -17.35 -23.02
C PHE A 122 -3.54 -15.85 -23.04
N SER A 123 -2.83 -15.37 -24.07
CA SER A 123 -2.39 -13.99 -24.17
C SER A 123 -3.47 -13.03 -24.62
N LEU A 124 -4.55 -13.54 -25.26
CA LEU A 124 -5.61 -12.71 -25.80
C LEU A 124 -6.36 -12.00 -24.67
N LYS A 125 -6.59 -10.70 -24.83
CA LYS A 125 -7.20 -9.82 -23.81
C LYS A 125 -8.53 -9.24 -24.25
N PHE A 126 -8.60 -8.85 -25.51
CA PHE A 126 -9.79 -8.26 -26.10
C PHE A 126 -10.11 -8.85 -27.46
N ILE A 127 -11.40 -8.87 -27.76
CA ILE A 127 -11.92 -9.10 -29.12
C ILE A 127 -12.65 -7.84 -29.55
N ILE A 128 -12.33 -7.35 -30.75
CA ILE A 128 -12.96 -6.17 -31.35
C ILE A 128 -13.66 -6.58 -32.63
N ILE A 129 -14.92 -6.21 -32.77
CA ILE A 129 -15.69 -6.34 -34.02
C ILE A 129 -15.99 -4.93 -34.54
N THR A 130 -15.56 -4.60 -35.76
CA THR A 130 -15.67 -3.23 -36.28
C THR A 130 -16.25 -3.18 -37.68
N ASP A 131 -17.01 -2.11 -37.97
CA ASP A 131 -17.35 -1.65 -39.32
C ASP A 131 -16.55 -0.41 -39.74
N PHE A 132 -15.37 -0.22 -39.09
CA PHE A 132 -14.47 0.92 -39.25
C PHE A 132 -14.96 2.22 -38.60
N TYR A 133 -16.24 2.42 -38.42
CA TYR A 133 -16.83 3.56 -37.69
C TYR A 133 -17.29 3.18 -36.28
N LYS A 134 -17.72 1.96 -36.09
CA LYS A 134 -18.19 1.41 -34.84
C LYS A 134 -17.28 0.27 -34.38
N PHE A 135 -16.83 0.32 -33.15
CA PHE A 135 -15.98 -0.70 -32.54
C PHE A 135 -16.70 -1.30 -31.35
N TYR A 136 -17.15 -2.53 -31.48
CA TYR A 136 -17.66 -3.33 -30.38
C TYR A 136 -16.48 -4.08 -29.73
N ILE A 137 -16.20 -3.75 -28.48
CA ILE A 137 -15.01 -4.24 -27.77
C ILE A 137 -15.46 -5.12 -26.59
N PHE A 138 -14.96 -6.35 -26.57
CA PHE A 138 -15.30 -7.37 -25.59
C PHE A 138 -14.05 -7.77 -24.81
N LYS A 139 -14.18 -7.88 -23.49
CA LYS A 139 -13.13 -8.53 -22.70
C LYS A 139 -13.14 -10.03 -22.99
N ILE A 140 -11.95 -10.62 -22.98
CA ILE A 140 -11.81 -12.04 -23.25
C ILE A 140 -12.54 -12.91 -22.22
N SER A 141 -12.69 -12.43 -20.97
CA SER A 141 -13.46 -13.09 -19.93
C SER A 141 -14.92 -13.37 -20.33
N GLU A 142 -15.53 -12.48 -21.12
CA GLU A 142 -16.90 -12.69 -21.62
C GLU A 142 -16.96 -13.88 -22.60
N PHE A 143 -15.98 -13.99 -23.49
CA PHE A 143 -15.91 -15.11 -24.43
C PHE A 143 -15.55 -16.43 -23.72
N GLU A 144 -14.69 -16.36 -22.68
CA GLU A 144 -14.35 -17.52 -21.86
C GLU A 144 -15.60 -18.08 -21.16
N GLU A 145 -16.38 -17.23 -20.48
CA GLU A 145 -17.52 -17.64 -19.68
C GLU A 145 -18.73 -18.06 -20.56
N LEU A 146 -19.08 -17.24 -21.56
CA LEU A 146 -20.29 -17.49 -22.35
C LEU A 146 -20.14 -18.61 -23.39
N PHE A 147 -18.95 -18.75 -23.95
CA PHE A 147 -18.71 -19.65 -25.07
C PHE A 147 -17.77 -20.81 -24.74
N TYR A 148 -16.51 -20.54 -24.30
CA TYR A 148 -15.51 -21.59 -24.17
C TYR A 148 -15.80 -22.56 -23.00
N LYS A 149 -16.26 -22.04 -21.88
CA LYS A 149 -16.67 -22.86 -20.73
C LYS A 149 -18.07 -23.48 -20.88
N ASN A 150 -18.86 -23.01 -21.83
CA ASN A 150 -20.18 -23.53 -22.07
C ASN A 150 -20.09 -24.91 -22.73
N PRO A 151 -20.65 -25.98 -22.12
CA PRO A 151 -20.52 -27.36 -22.62
C PRO A 151 -21.04 -27.54 -24.03
N SER A 152 -22.10 -26.82 -24.42
CA SER A 152 -22.71 -26.95 -25.76
C SER A 152 -21.81 -26.42 -26.86
N PHE A 153 -21.22 -25.23 -26.66
CA PHE A 153 -20.26 -24.64 -27.59
C PHE A 153 -18.95 -25.44 -27.63
N LYS A 154 -18.48 -25.92 -26.50
CA LYS A 154 -17.30 -26.75 -26.42
C LYS A 154 -17.46 -28.07 -27.19
N LYS A 155 -18.56 -28.76 -26.99
CA LYS A 155 -18.89 -29.99 -27.73
C LYS A 155 -18.95 -29.74 -29.23
N LEU A 156 -19.60 -28.67 -29.65
CA LEU A 156 -19.66 -28.25 -31.06
C LEU A 156 -18.25 -28.05 -31.65
N PHE A 157 -17.35 -27.39 -30.92
CA PHE A 157 -15.98 -27.18 -31.38
C PHE A 157 -15.18 -28.49 -31.41
N GLU A 158 -15.35 -29.38 -30.45
CA GLU A 158 -14.75 -30.72 -30.45
C GLU A 158 -15.20 -31.55 -31.65
N GLU A 159 -16.49 -31.51 -32.00
CA GLU A 159 -17.03 -32.16 -33.21
C GLU A 159 -16.47 -31.56 -34.49
N PHE A 160 -16.33 -30.20 -34.53
CA PHE A 160 -15.73 -29.51 -35.67
C PHE A 160 -14.24 -29.87 -35.87
N CYS A 161 -13.52 -30.16 -34.81
CA CYS A 161 -12.13 -30.58 -34.83
C CYS A 161 -11.93 -32.07 -35.06
N ASN A 162 -12.94 -32.91 -34.84
CA ASN A 162 -12.86 -34.36 -34.90
C ASN A 162 -12.58 -34.84 -36.33
N PRO A 163 -11.48 -35.57 -36.59
CA PRO A 163 -11.14 -36.12 -37.90
C PRO A 163 -12.23 -37.05 -38.51
N ASN A 164 -12.99 -37.71 -37.68
CA ASN A 164 -14.00 -38.70 -38.09
C ASN A 164 -15.41 -38.11 -38.18
N SER A 165 -15.62 -36.86 -37.91
CA SER A 165 -16.89 -36.17 -38.01
C SER A 165 -17.16 -35.76 -39.46
N LEU A 166 -18.42 -35.93 -39.92
CA LEU A 166 -18.93 -35.36 -41.15
C LEU A 166 -18.92 -33.83 -41.15
N PHE A 167 -18.82 -33.25 -39.98
CA PHE A 167 -18.79 -31.83 -39.68
C PHE A 167 -17.37 -31.23 -39.71
N LYS A 168 -16.32 -32.03 -39.86
CA LYS A 168 -14.93 -31.68 -39.79
C LYS A 168 -14.59 -30.48 -40.68
N GLY A 169 -14.16 -29.38 -40.05
CA GLY A 169 -13.60 -28.19 -40.73
C GLY A 169 -14.59 -27.44 -41.62
N ASN A 170 -15.90 -27.78 -41.55
CA ASN A 170 -16.92 -27.03 -42.25
C ASN A 170 -17.33 -25.78 -41.47
N THR A 171 -16.71 -24.64 -41.81
CA THR A 171 -16.93 -23.36 -41.08
C THR A 171 -18.34 -22.83 -41.23
N GLU A 172 -18.98 -23.01 -42.40
CA GLU A 172 -20.36 -22.53 -42.59
C GLU A 172 -21.36 -23.28 -41.72
N GLU A 173 -21.18 -24.60 -41.59
CA GLU A 173 -22.05 -25.39 -40.73
C GLU A 173 -21.78 -25.08 -39.26
N PHE A 174 -20.53 -24.86 -38.88
CA PHE A 174 -20.16 -24.39 -37.53
C PHE A 174 -20.86 -23.08 -37.18
N TYR A 175 -20.88 -22.12 -38.10
CA TYR A 175 -21.54 -20.82 -37.90
C TYR A 175 -23.05 -20.96 -37.74
N LYS A 176 -23.69 -21.86 -38.50
CA LYS A 176 -25.13 -22.15 -38.36
C LYS A 176 -25.48 -22.73 -37.00
N GLU A 177 -24.67 -23.66 -36.51
CA GLU A 177 -24.92 -24.29 -35.20
C GLU A 177 -24.59 -23.29 -34.05
N VAL A 178 -23.54 -22.50 -34.15
CA VAL A 178 -23.25 -21.36 -33.23
C VAL A 178 -24.44 -20.43 -33.18
N ALA A 179 -25.01 -20.05 -34.34
CA ALA A 179 -26.18 -19.16 -34.40
C ALA A 179 -27.35 -19.70 -33.62
N LYS A 180 -27.67 -21.02 -33.79
CA LYS A 180 -28.74 -21.71 -33.02
C LYS A 180 -28.46 -21.70 -31.52
N LEU A 181 -27.22 -21.98 -31.11
CA LEU A 181 -26.83 -21.95 -29.68
C LEU A 181 -27.02 -20.56 -29.07
N ILE A 182 -26.64 -19.51 -29.79
CA ILE A 182 -26.83 -18.13 -29.35
C ILE A 182 -28.32 -17.78 -29.25
N GLU A 183 -29.15 -18.16 -30.20
CA GLU A 183 -30.59 -17.91 -30.15
C GLU A 183 -31.27 -18.60 -28.95
N ASN A 184 -30.77 -19.75 -28.57
CA ASN A 184 -31.29 -20.51 -27.42
C ASN A 184 -30.71 -20.05 -26.07
N SER A 185 -29.67 -19.20 -26.09
CA SER A 185 -29.05 -18.67 -24.88
C SER A 185 -29.86 -17.49 -24.34
N LYS A 186 -30.08 -17.48 -23.02
CA LYS A 186 -30.71 -16.37 -22.31
C LYS A 186 -29.68 -15.34 -21.82
N GLU A 187 -28.40 -15.59 -22.04
CA GLU A 187 -27.31 -14.74 -21.55
C GLU A 187 -26.95 -13.67 -22.58
N ASN A 188 -26.66 -12.46 -22.10
CA ASN A 188 -26.28 -11.33 -22.92
C ASN A 188 -24.77 -11.15 -22.96
N LEU A 189 -24.19 -11.05 -24.14
CA LEU A 189 -22.77 -10.70 -24.32
C LEU A 189 -22.53 -9.26 -23.91
N LYS A 190 -21.65 -9.04 -22.93
CA LYS A 190 -21.32 -7.71 -22.41
C LYS A 190 -20.07 -7.16 -23.09
N GLY A 191 -20.17 -5.95 -23.54
CA GLY A 191 -19.07 -5.21 -24.16
C GLY A 191 -19.36 -3.73 -24.15
N PHE A 192 -18.55 -2.95 -24.83
CA PHE A 192 -18.81 -1.53 -25.02
C PHE A 192 -18.62 -1.11 -26.47
N LEU A 193 -19.29 -0.05 -26.85
CA LEU A 193 -19.28 0.49 -28.19
C LEU A 193 -18.54 1.84 -28.22
N ILE A 194 -17.59 1.97 -29.14
CA ILE A 194 -17.10 3.24 -29.62
C ILE A 194 -17.76 3.51 -30.96
N ASP A 195 -18.45 4.59 -31.06
CA ASP A 195 -19.09 5.04 -32.29
C ASP A 195 -18.44 6.35 -32.78
N LEU A 196 -17.66 6.28 -33.85
CA LEU A 196 -16.98 7.42 -34.47
C LEU A 196 -17.86 8.20 -35.43
N THR A 197 -19.09 7.76 -35.69
CA THR A 197 -19.98 8.42 -36.68
C THR A 197 -20.30 9.87 -36.31
N PHE A 198 -20.28 10.23 -35.01
CA PHE A 198 -20.48 11.59 -34.56
C PHE A 198 -19.38 12.57 -35.02
N LEU A 199 -18.19 12.06 -35.36
CA LEU A 199 -17.06 12.87 -35.87
C LEU A 199 -17.21 13.27 -37.32
N LYS A 200 -18.18 12.70 -38.08
CA LYS A 200 -18.53 13.16 -39.42
C LYS A 200 -19.10 14.58 -39.42
N ASP A 201 -19.69 14.98 -38.27
CA ASP A 201 -20.21 16.33 -38.09
C ASP A 201 -19.18 17.15 -37.29
N LYS A 202 -18.31 17.89 -37.97
CA LYS A 202 -17.20 18.68 -37.38
C LYS A 202 -17.64 19.68 -36.29
N GLN A 203 -18.93 20.03 -36.21
CA GLN A 203 -19.46 20.94 -35.20
C GLN A 203 -19.80 20.25 -33.87
N LYS A 204 -19.81 18.90 -33.82
CA LYS A 204 -20.20 18.11 -32.65
C LYS A 204 -19.03 17.40 -31.93
N SER A 205 -17.79 17.64 -32.32
CA SER A 205 -16.65 17.03 -31.68
C SER A 205 -16.51 17.51 -30.22
N ASN A 206 -17.00 16.72 -29.30
CA ASN A 206 -16.86 16.96 -27.86
C ASN A 206 -15.57 16.30 -27.38
N PHE A 207 -14.67 17.08 -26.81
CA PHE A 207 -13.39 16.63 -26.29
C PHE A 207 -13.53 15.46 -25.26
N LYS A 208 -14.61 15.45 -24.47
CA LYS A 208 -14.88 14.37 -23.52
C LYS A 208 -14.98 13.00 -24.22
N ASN A 209 -15.64 12.94 -25.39
CA ASN A 209 -15.76 11.72 -26.16
C ASN A 209 -14.41 11.30 -26.76
N LEU A 210 -13.63 12.26 -27.29
CA LEU A 210 -12.31 11.99 -27.85
C LEU A 210 -11.34 11.40 -26.84
N ALA A 211 -11.39 11.83 -25.60
CA ALA A 211 -10.49 11.31 -24.59
C ALA A 211 -10.90 9.90 -24.11
N SER A 212 -12.17 9.56 -24.08
CA SER A 212 -12.60 8.19 -23.84
C SER A 212 -12.14 7.27 -24.96
N ILE A 213 -12.20 7.74 -26.20
CA ILE A 213 -11.69 7.02 -27.37
C ILE A 213 -10.18 6.86 -27.29
N TYR A 214 -9.44 7.94 -26.95
CA TYR A 214 -8.00 7.89 -26.73
C TYR A 214 -7.62 6.83 -25.69
N LYS A 215 -8.25 6.87 -24.52
CA LYS A 215 -7.98 5.89 -23.45
C LYS A 215 -8.27 4.45 -23.87
N THR A 216 -9.29 4.25 -24.70
CA THR A 216 -9.61 2.89 -25.21
C THR A 216 -8.57 2.39 -26.21
N PHE A 217 -8.07 3.24 -27.09
CA PHE A 217 -7.03 2.89 -28.06
C PHE A 217 -5.60 3.14 -27.52
N HIS A 218 -5.45 3.28 -26.19
CA HIS A 218 -4.14 3.36 -25.58
C HIS A 218 -3.57 1.97 -25.29
N ARG A 219 -2.25 1.82 -25.41
CA ARG A 219 -1.56 0.54 -25.20
C ARG A 219 -1.79 -0.01 -23.79
N ASP A 220 -1.74 0.84 -22.78
CA ASP A 220 -1.97 0.45 -21.37
C ASP A 220 -3.33 -0.21 -21.14
N PHE A 221 -4.31 0.12 -21.97
CA PHE A 221 -5.62 -0.50 -21.89
C PHE A 221 -5.72 -1.77 -22.74
N LEU A 222 -5.46 -1.67 -24.05
CA LEU A 222 -5.67 -2.80 -24.96
C LEU A 222 -4.65 -3.93 -24.78
N LEU A 223 -3.40 -3.60 -24.39
CA LEU A 223 -2.37 -4.61 -24.17
C LEU A 223 -2.23 -4.95 -22.69
N ASN A 224 -3.03 -4.29 -21.83
CA ASN A 224 -2.95 -4.45 -20.37
C ASN A 224 -1.48 -4.33 -19.88
N GLU A 225 -0.75 -3.44 -20.49
CA GLU A 225 0.63 -3.09 -20.17
C GLU A 225 0.71 -2.14 -18.97
N PHE A 226 -0.41 -2.01 -18.23
CA PHE A 226 -0.42 -1.26 -17.02
C PHE A 226 0.72 -1.78 -16.15
N ASN A 227 1.77 -0.95 -16.03
CA ASN A 227 2.88 -1.25 -15.15
C ASN A 227 2.37 -1.05 -13.71
N PRO A 228 2.31 -2.10 -12.88
CA PRO A 228 1.95 -1.92 -11.47
C PRO A 228 2.89 -0.96 -10.74
N ASN A 229 4.13 -0.80 -11.23
CA ASN A 229 5.04 0.23 -10.78
C ASN A 229 4.57 1.63 -11.19
N ASP A 230 3.76 1.80 -12.25
CA ASP A 230 3.21 3.10 -12.63
C ASP A 230 2.08 3.56 -11.71
N ALA A 231 1.28 2.65 -11.14
CA ALA A 231 0.29 3.00 -10.12
C ALA A 231 0.93 3.36 -8.79
N ASN A 232 2.09 2.79 -8.52
CA ASN A 232 2.95 3.08 -7.38
C ASN A 232 4.12 3.99 -7.78
N SER A 233 4.24 4.37 -9.06
CA SER A 233 5.26 5.33 -9.48
C SER A 233 4.96 6.64 -8.78
N LEU A 234 5.99 7.17 -8.17
CA LEU A 234 5.95 8.48 -7.57
C LEU A 234 5.52 9.46 -8.65
N ASN A 235 4.39 10.13 -8.45
CA ASN A 235 4.03 11.24 -9.31
C ASN A 235 5.14 12.30 -9.21
N ASN A 236 6.01 12.32 -10.20
CA ASN A 236 7.19 13.18 -10.21
C ASN A 236 6.82 14.67 -10.16
N ALA A 237 5.68 15.04 -10.74
CA ALA A 237 5.21 16.42 -10.68
C ALA A 237 4.78 16.79 -9.25
N PHE A 238 3.94 15.94 -8.64
CA PHE A 238 3.52 16.10 -7.25
C PHE A 238 4.73 16.17 -6.29
N TYR A 239 5.61 15.21 -6.39
CA TYR A 239 6.75 15.11 -5.48
C TYR A 239 7.74 16.28 -5.59
N LYS A 240 8.11 16.68 -6.80
CA LYS A 240 9.06 17.77 -7.02
C LYS A 240 8.52 19.11 -6.58
N GLU A 241 7.25 19.40 -6.87
CA GLU A 241 6.62 20.65 -6.46
C GLU A 241 6.38 20.67 -4.94
N LEU A 242 6.01 19.54 -4.34
CA LEU A 242 5.92 19.41 -2.88
C LEU A 242 7.28 19.67 -2.21
N LEU A 243 8.36 19.06 -2.71
CA LEU A 243 9.71 19.34 -2.18
C LEU A 243 10.07 20.82 -2.25
N TYR A 244 9.75 21.48 -3.37
CA TYR A 244 9.98 22.90 -3.56
C TYR A 244 9.23 23.74 -2.50
N ILE A 245 7.93 23.49 -2.29
CA ILE A 245 7.11 24.17 -1.26
C ILE A 245 7.70 23.95 0.14
N LEU A 246 8.20 22.74 0.41
CA LEU A 246 8.83 22.40 1.69
C LEU A 246 10.22 23.02 1.85
N GLY A 247 10.90 23.46 0.77
CA GLY A 247 12.27 23.96 0.79
C GLY A 247 13.32 22.83 0.88
N LEU A 248 12.99 21.69 0.30
CA LEU A 248 13.81 20.48 0.29
C LEU A 248 14.21 20.11 -1.15
N CYS A 249 15.31 19.40 -1.30
CA CYS A 249 15.73 18.83 -2.58
C CYS A 249 16.37 17.45 -2.41
N GLU A 250 16.40 16.69 -3.50
CA GLU A 250 17.21 15.47 -3.58
C GLU A 250 18.66 15.84 -3.91
N SER A 251 19.61 15.38 -3.12
CA SER A 251 21.04 15.58 -3.31
C SER A 251 21.77 14.25 -3.28
N LYS A 252 22.82 14.16 -4.10
CA LYS A 252 23.70 12.97 -4.09
C LYS A 252 24.88 13.20 -3.16
N GLN A 253 24.99 12.41 -2.11
CA GLN A 253 26.11 12.41 -1.19
C GLN A 253 26.69 10.99 -1.09
N ASN A 254 27.97 10.83 -1.36
CA ASN A 254 28.67 9.53 -1.37
C ASN A 254 27.94 8.44 -2.21
N SER A 255 27.50 8.82 -3.41
CA SER A 255 26.72 7.97 -4.34
C SER A 255 25.33 7.57 -3.83
N LYS A 256 24.86 8.10 -2.68
CA LYS A 256 23.51 7.90 -2.15
C LYS A 256 22.67 9.13 -2.41
N LEU A 257 21.44 8.93 -2.78
CA LEU A 257 20.44 9.99 -2.90
C LEU A 257 19.91 10.30 -1.48
N ILE A 258 19.98 11.56 -1.05
CA ILE A 258 19.49 12.01 0.26
C ILE A 258 18.61 13.22 0.10
N ILE A 259 17.71 13.43 1.06
CA ILE A 259 16.99 14.70 1.20
C ILE A 259 17.88 15.70 1.91
N ALA A 260 17.99 16.89 1.33
CA ALA A 260 18.74 18.01 1.85
C ALA A 260 17.90 19.28 1.78
N LYS A 261 18.34 20.35 2.45
CA LYS A 261 17.78 21.67 2.23
C LYS A 261 18.05 22.10 0.80
N SER A 262 17.09 22.77 0.18
CA SER A 262 17.27 23.40 -1.12
C SER A 262 18.34 24.51 -1.03
N GLU A 263 19.11 24.72 -2.10
CA GLU A 263 20.03 25.85 -2.16
C GLU A 263 19.23 27.15 -2.14
N GLU A 264 19.60 28.08 -1.24
CA GLU A 264 18.88 29.33 -1.04
C GLU A 264 19.02 30.24 -2.26
N SER A 265 18.16 30.05 -3.26
CA SER A 265 17.93 31.08 -4.25
C SER A 265 17.02 32.18 -3.66
N LYS A 266 17.09 33.41 -4.19
CA LYS A 266 16.14 34.47 -3.80
C LYS A 266 14.67 34.07 -4.03
N GLU A 267 14.43 33.06 -4.83
CA GLU A 267 13.11 32.53 -5.17
C GLU A 267 12.54 31.58 -4.10
N GLU A 268 13.38 31.02 -3.21
CA GLU A 268 13.01 30.00 -2.22
C GLU A 268 12.92 30.53 -0.78
N GLN A 269 12.94 31.86 -0.57
CA GLN A 269 12.95 32.46 0.78
C GLN A 269 11.68 32.22 1.62
N GLY A 270 10.56 31.86 0.98
CA GLY A 270 9.26 31.68 1.65
C GLY A 270 8.84 30.24 1.89
N THR A 271 9.76 29.27 1.84
CA THR A 271 9.44 27.84 2.02
C THR A 271 9.17 27.47 3.48
N PHE A 272 8.57 26.31 3.71
CA PHE A 272 8.39 25.81 5.08
C PHE A 272 9.71 25.61 5.82
N TYR A 273 10.76 25.14 5.15
CA TYR A 273 12.09 25.01 5.77
C TYR A 273 12.59 26.35 6.28
N THR A 274 12.56 27.38 5.43
CA THR A 274 13.01 28.73 5.81
C THR A 274 12.14 29.35 6.91
N ALA A 275 10.83 29.08 6.88
CA ALA A 275 9.88 29.50 7.92
C ALA A 275 10.24 28.94 9.29
N ILE A 276 10.50 27.64 9.37
CA ILE A 276 10.87 26.96 10.62
C ILE A 276 12.27 27.42 11.07
N ASN A 277 13.24 27.41 10.17
CA ASN A 277 14.64 27.75 10.47
C ASN A 277 14.79 29.17 11.04
N SER A 278 14.00 30.11 10.52
CA SER A 278 14.01 31.52 11.02
C SER A 278 13.55 31.66 12.47
N LYS A 279 12.83 30.69 13.01
CA LYS A 279 12.28 30.69 14.39
C LYS A 279 13.09 29.85 15.35
N LEU A 280 13.94 28.95 14.86
CA LEU A 280 14.84 28.17 15.72
C LEU A 280 16.11 28.97 16.06
N LYS A 281 16.62 28.79 17.28
CA LYS A 281 17.83 29.44 17.74
C LYS A 281 19.10 28.93 17.06
N GLU A 282 19.09 27.65 16.70
CA GLU A 282 20.18 26.95 16.01
C GLU A 282 19.62 26.15 14.86
N GLU A 283 20.30 26.16 13.70
CA GLU A 283 19.93 25.38 12.55
C GLU A 283 20.16 23.89 12.84
N ASN A 284 19.05 23.11 12.94
CA ASN A 284 19.11 21.68 13.10
C ASN A 284 18.20 21.03 12.07
N PHE A 285 18.82 20.55 10.98
CA PHE A 285 18.11 19.95 9.85
C PHE A 285 17.19 18.81 10.27
N GLU A 286 17.64 17.94 11.17
CA GLU A 286 16.84 16.78 11.62
C GLU A 286 15.60 17.23 12.41
N THR A 287 15.70 18.26 13.23
CA THR A 287 14.55 18.82 13.97
C THR A 287 13.56 19.48 13.00
N ILE A 288 14.06 20.26 12.04
CA ILE A 288 13.23 20.89 11.01
C ILE A 288 12.51 19.84 10.19
N LEU A 289 13.21 18.81 9.72
CA LEU A 289 12.63 17.72 8.92
C LEU A 289 11.55 16.96 9.70
N LYS A 290 11.76 16.69 10.99
CA LYS A 290 10.74 16.04 11.84
C LYS A 290 9.46 16.87 11.98
N LEU A 291 9.60 18.18 12.20
CA LEU A 291 8.45 19.10 12.26
C LEU A 291 7.73 19.17 10.91
N LEU A 292 8.47 19.29 9.81
CA LEU A 292 7.91 19.28 8.45
C LEU A 292 7.10 18.02 8.17
N ILE A 293 7.68 16.85 8.45
CA ILE A 293 6.99 15.56 8.22
C ILE A 293 5.74 15.46 9.09
N LEU A 294 5.82 15.85 10.37
CA LEU A 294 4.67 15.81 11.28
C LEU A 294 3.52 16.69 10.79
N TRP A 295 3.80 17.94 10.45
CA TRP A 295 2.76 18.87 10.00
C TRP A 295 2.23 18.51 8.61
N LEU A 296 3.11 18.08 7.70
CA LEU A 296 2.68 17.59 6.39
C LEU A 296 1.76 16.37 6.51
N ASN A 297 2.09 15.41 7.38
CA ASN A 297 1.24 14.25 7.65
C ASN A 297 -0.18 14.68 8.08
N ARG A 298 -0.28 15.65 8.98
CA ARG A 298 -1.57 16.19 9.40
C ARG A 298 -2.32 16.85 8.25
N ILE A 299 -1.66 17.70 7.47
CA ILE A 299 -2.29 18.40 6.35
C ILE A 299 -2.76 17.43 5.27
N LEU A 300 -1.96 16.44 4.92
CA LEU A 300 -2.34 15.42 3.93
C LEU A 300 -3.48 14.54 4.44
N PHE A 301 -3.49 14.20 5.72
CA PHE A 301 -4.60 13.47 6.32
C PHE A 301 -5.89 14.30 6.33
N LEU A 302 -5.80 15.61 6.58
CA LEU A 302 -6.93 16.53 6.44
C LEU A 302 -7.48 16.57 5.02
N LYS A 303 -6.60 16.56 4.03
CA LYS A 303 -7.01 16.51 2.61
C LYS A 303 -7.77 15.23 2.28
N LEU A 304 -7.38 14.09 2.86
CA LEU A 304 -8.10 12.84 2.72
C LEU A 304 -9.45 12.84 3.43
N ILE A 305 -9.54 13.44 4.63
CA ILE A 305 -10.82 13.64 5.33
C ILE A 305 -11.76 14.50 4.48
N GLU A 306 -11.25 15.62 3.97
CA GLU A 306 -11.99 16.52 3.08
C GLU A 306 -12.54 15.77 1.88
N SER A 307 -11.67 14.99 1.21
CA SER A 307 -12.05 14.21 0.03
C SER A 307 -13.14 13.18 0.34
N ASN A 308 -13.06 12.50 1.49
CA ASN A 308 -14.12 11.58 1.91
C ASN A 308 -15.42 12.29 2.22
N LEU A 309 -15.38 13.42 2.92
CA LEU A 309 -16.59 14.20 3.22
C LEU A 309 -17.29 14.68 1.95
N VAL A 310 -16.51 15.20 0.98
CA VAL A 310 -17.04 15.64 -0.32
C VAL A 310 -17.65 14.46 -1.07
N ARG A 311 -16.95 13.33 -1.16
CA ARG A 311 -17.40 12.13 -1.88
C ARG A 311 -18.64 11.49 -1.25
N PHE A 312 -18.65 11.33 0.08
CA PHE A 312 -19.76 10.66 0.79
C PHE A 312 -21.05 11.45 0.71
N ASN A 313 -20.96 12.79 0.66
CA ASN A 313 -22.13 13.68 0.63
C ASN A 313 -22.46 14.22 -0.77
N ASP A 314 -21.58 13.99 -1.74
CA ASP A 314 -21.69 14.56 -3.10
C ASP A 314 -21.82 16.11 -3.08
N ASP A 315 -21.11 16.74 -2.11
CA ASP A 315 -21.18 18.18 -1.86
C ASP A 315 -19.79 18.83 -1.81
N LYS A 316 -19.45 19.60 -2.84
CA LYS A 316 -18.19 20.36 -2.93
C LYS A 316 -18.08 21.51 -1.92
N ASN A 317 -19.18 21.98 -1.34
CA ASN A 317 -19.16 23.03 -0.31
C ASN A 317 -18.53 22.55 1.00
N LEU A 318 -18.42 21.24 1.19
CA LEU A 318 -17.73 20.63 2.34
C LEU A 318 -16.21 20.76 2.26
N LYS A 319 -15.65 21.28 1.19
CA LYS A 319 -14.21 21.61 1.13
C LYS A 319 -13.88 22.65 2.19
N PHE A 320 -12.91 22.33 3.04
CA PHE A 320 -12.47 23.20 4.12
C PHE A 320 -10.98 23.53 4.08
N LEU A 321 -10.16 22.71 3.44
CA LEU A 321 -8.73 22.90 3.36
C LEU A 321 -8.39 23.86 2.21
N ASN A 322 -8.65 25.14 2.42
CA ASN A 322 -8.38 26.21 1.47
C ASN A 322 -8.06 27.52 2.19
N PHE A 323 -7.36 28.43 1.50
CA PHE A 323 -6.88 29.70 2.07
C PHE A 323 -8.02 30.62 2.54
N LYS A 324 -9.21 30.52 1.98
CA LYS A 324 -10.37 31.34 2.40
C LYS A 324 -10.84 30.96 3.82
N LYS A 325 -10.81 29.67 4.17
CA LYS A 325 -11.23 29.16 5.50
C LYS A 325 -10.07 29.08 6.48
N ILE A 326 -8.84 28.89 5.99
CA ILE A 326 -7.62 28.77 6.79
C ILE A 326 -6.60 29.78 6.26
N PRO A 327 -6.75 31.09 6.62
CA PRO A 327 -5.91 32.14 6.06
C PRO A 327 -4.51 32.25 6.68
N ASP A 328 -4.26 31.59 7.81
CA ASP A 328 -3.05 31.70 8.60
C ASP A 328 -2.72 30.42 9.39
N PHE A 329 -1.51 30.39 9.95
CA PHE A 329 -1.02 29.27 10.74
C PHE A 329 -1.72 29.16 12.12
N ASP A 330 -2.27 30.26 12.67
CA ASP A 330 -3.05 30.23 13.90
C ASP A 330 -4.35 29.44 13.69
N LYS A 331 -5.01 29.68 12.56
CA LYS A 331 -6.23 28.97 12.19
C LYS A 331 -5.98 27.48 11.91
N LEU A 332 -4.82 27.18 11.29
CA LEU A 332 -4.41 25.79 11.07
C LEU A 332 -4.10 25.07 12.40
N SER A 333 -3.46 25.79 13.34
CA SER A 333 -3.19 25.29 14.70
C SER A 333 -4.49 25.04 15.48
N GLU A 334 -5.46 25.97 15.40
CA GLU A 334 -6.80 25.80 15.98
C GLU A 334 -7.45 24.51 15.45
N LEU A 335 -7.39 24.30 14.13
CA LEU A 335 -7.95 23.11 13.51
C LEU A 335 -7.32 21.83 14.04
N PHE A 336 -5.98 21.79 14.20
CA PHE A 336 -5.29 20.63 14.73
C PHE A 336 -5.64 20.34 16.18
N PHE A 337 -5.50 21.34 17.07
CA PHE A 337 -5.44 21.13 18.51
C PHE A 337 -6.75 21.45 19.24
N GLU A 338 -7.58 22.33 18.70
CA GLU A 338 -8.84 22.73 19.34
C GLU A 338 -10.05 22.04 18.73
N VAL A 339 -9.92 21.52 17.51
CA VAL A 339 -11.02 20.84 16.81
C VAL A 339 -10.78 19.33 16.71
N LEU A 340 -9.72 18.90 16.01
CA LEU A 340 -9.51 17.50 15.68
C LEU A 340 -8.94 16.65 16.83
N ALA A 341 -8.14 17.25 17.71
CA ALA A 341 -7.64 16.61 18.92
C ALA A 341 -8.68 16.50 20.05
N LYS A 342 -9.83 17.19 19.94
CA LYS A 342 -10.83 17.24 21.00
C LYS A 342 -12.14 16.59 20.57
N GLU A 343 -12.78 15.91 21.53
CA GLU A 343 -14.13 15.42 21.35
C GLU A 343 -15.10 16.57 21.12
N LYS A 344 -16.18 16.32 20.38
CA LYS A 344 -17.15 17.35 19.98
C LYS A 344 -17.75 18.11 21.17
N SER A 345 -18.01 17.39 22.25
CA SER A 345 -18.59 17.97 23.49
C SER A 345 -17.67 19.00 24.16
N THR A 346 -16.36 18.92 23.91
CA THR A 346 -15.34 19.77 24.53
C THR A 346 -14.80 20.85 23.61
N ARG A 347 -15.24 20.88 22.34
CA ARG A 347 -14.79 21.86 21.36
C ARG A 347 -15.28 23.26 21.66
N LYS A 348 -14.42 24.24 21.49
CA LYS A 348 -14.83 25.65 21.43
C LYS A 348 -15.70 25.89 20.19
N LYS A 349 -16.52 26.94 20.21
CA LYS A 349 -17.25 27.38 19.03
C LYS A 349 -16.25 27.72 17.91
N SER A 350 -16.26 26.94 16.84
CA SER A 350 -15.41 27.12 15.67
C SER A 350 -16.23 26.83 14.43
N GLU A 351 -15.89 27.48 13.33
CA GLU A 351 -16.47 27.16 12.03
C GLU A 351 -16.17 25.72 11.56
N PHE A 352 -15.15 25.10 12.14
CA PHE A 352 -14.78 23.69 11.90
C PHE A 352 -15.41 22.70 12.90
N ALA A 353 -16.28 23.14 13.80
CA ALA A 353 -16.89 22.27 14.80
C ALA A 353 -17.69 21.09 14.19
N TYR A 354 -18.12 21.24 12.94
CA TYR A 354 -18.80 20.20 12.18
C TYR A 354 -17.90 19.02 11.76
N LEU A 355 -16.58 19.18 11.74
CA LEU A 355 -15.69 18.12 11.31
C LEU A 355 -15.76 16.91 12.25
N PRO A 356 -15.65 15.68 11.72
CA PRO A 356 -15.72 14.48 12.54
C PRO A 356 -14.57 14.42 13.55
N TYR A 357 -14.84 13.85 14.73
CA TYR A 357 -13.80 13.46 15.67
C TYR A 357 -13.34 12.04 15.33
N LEU A 358 -12.09 11.90 14.95
CA LEU A 358 -11.56 10.62 14.48
C LEU A 358 -10.69 9.90 15.53
N ASN A 359 -10.56 10.47 16.72
CA ASN A 359 -9.78 9.89 17.83
C ASN A 359 -8.35 9.45 17.42
N SER A 360 -7.72 10.23 16.54
CA SER A 360 -6.38 9.92 16.04
C SER A 360 -5.32 10.61 16.87
N SER A 361 -4.33 9.85 17.36
CA SER A 361 -3.15 10.40 18.03
C SER A 361 -2.30 11.30 17.10
N LEU A 362 -2.59 11.30 15.80
CA LEU A 362 -1.94 12.18 14.83
C LEU A 362 -2.09 13.67 15.18
N PHE A 363 -3.24 14.08 15.72
CA PHE A 363 -3.54 15.47 16.08
C PHE A 363 -3.18 15.80 17.54
N GLU A 364 -2.72 14.86 18.34
CA GLU A 364 -2.18 15.15 19.67
C GLU A 364 -0.86 15.92 19.57
N LYS A 365 -0.64 16.90 20.44
CA LYS A 365 0.61 17.65 20.48
C LYS A 365 1.78 16.73 20.80
N GLN A 366 2.74 16.65 19.91
CA GLN A 366 3.93 15.85 20.08
C GLN A 366 5.02 16.61 20.86
N SER A 367 5.90 15.88 21.55
CA SER A 367 6.98 16.50 22.38
C SER A 367 7.89 17.42 21.57
N ILE A 368 8.11 17.15 20.29
CA ILE A 368 8.93 18.00 19.40
C ILE A 368 8.28 19.38 19.17
N GLU A 369 6.97 19.49 19.24
CA GLU A 369 6.23 20.74 19.07
C GLU A 369 6.36 21.68 20.29
N ASN A 370 6.98 21.24 21.37
CA ASN A 370 7.39 22.12 22.45
C ASN A 370 8.62 22.97 22.04
N THR A 371 9.36 22.54 21.01
CA THR A 371 10.49 23.32 20.45
C THR A 371 9.99 24.44 19.56
N LEU A 372 8.98 24.20 18.77
CA LEU A 372 8.33 25.18 17.90
C LEU A 372 6.92 24.73 17.57
N GLU A 373 5.94 25.60 17.82
CA GLU A 373 4.53 25.39 17.43
C GLU A 373 4.28 25.93 16.02
N ILE A 374 3.40 25.28 15.27
CA ILE A 374 3.06 25.70 13.89
C ILE A 374 2.48 27.12 13.84
N SER A 375 1.72 27.55 14.88
CA SER A 375 1.19 28.91 15.03
C SER A 375 2.28 30.00 15.14
N SER A 376 3.53 29.60 15.48
CA SER A 376 4.63 30.54 15.56
C SER A 376 5.22 30.95 14.20
N LEU A 377 4.80 30.26 13.11
CA LEU A 377 5.29 30.59 11.77
C LEU A 377 4.71 31.93 11.28
N SER A 378 5.50 32.68 10.50
CA SER A 378 5.05 33.94 9.93
C SER A 378 4.04 33.73 8.81
N ASN A 379 2.96 34.50 8.83
CA ASN A 379 1.93 34.47 7.78
C ASN A 379 2.29 35.31 6.53
N ASP A 380 3.36 36.15 6.62
CA ASP A 380 3.78 37.02 5.53
C ASP A 380 4.74 36.37 4.54
N LEU A 381 5.02 35.10 4.72
CA LEU A 381 5.95 34.34 3.88
C LEU A 381 5.38 34.15 2.48
N LYS A 382 6.16 34.57 1.48
CA LYS A 382 5.83 34.44 0.05
C LYS A 382 6.96 33.74 -0.67
N LEU A 383 6.58 32.87 -1.63
CA LEU A 383 7.49 32.23 -2.55
C LEU A 383 6.96 32.31 -3.97
N PHE A 384 7.85 32.18 -4.95
CA PHE A 384 7.46 32.10 -6.35
C PHE A 384 6.81 30.77 -6.65
N TYR A 385 5.90 30.72 -7.61
CA TYR A 385 5.43 29.45 -8.13
C TYR A 385 6.59 28.65 -8.72
N TYR A 386 6.60 27.35 -8.49
CA TYR A 386 7.60 26.45 -9.05
C TYR A 386 7.66 26.58 -10.58
N LYS A 387 8.88 26.60 -11.16
CA LYS A 387 9.07 26.79 -12.62
C LYS A 387 8.27 25.83 -13.49
N ASN A 388 8.04 24.61 -12.99
CA ASN A 388 7.25 23.57 -13.65
C ASN A 388 5.97 23.29 -12.85
N THR A 389 5.35 24.33 -12.28
CA THR A 389 4.15 24.17 -11.45
C THR A 389 3.02 23.51 -12.23
N VAL A 390 2.30 22.62 -11.55
CA VAL A 390 1.07 22.01 -12.07
C VAL A 390 -0.10 22.99 -12.07
N LEU A 391 0.02 24.12 -11.34
CA LEU A 391 -1.03 25.10 -11.22
C LEU A 391 -1.16 25.94 -12.49
N LYS A 392 -2.38 26.12 -12.94
CA LYS A 392 -2.70 26.88 -14.17
C LYS A 392 -3.56 28.10 -13.84
N ASP A 393 -3.36 29.15 -14.59
CA ASP A 393 -4.22 30.33 -14.59
C ASP A 393 -5.52 30.09 -15.40
N ASP A 394 -6.41 31.09 -15.44
CA ASP A 394 -7.67 31.03 -16.19
C ASP A 394 -7.48 30.83 -17.71
N LYS A 395 -6.26 31.04 -18.20
CA LYS A 395 -5.88 30.84 -19.62
C LYS A 395 -5.15 29.49 -19.82
N CYS A 396 -5.25 28.58 -18.86
CA CYS A 396 -4.56 27.27 -18.89
C CYS A 396 -3.02 27.36 -18.98
N LYS A 397 -2.40 28.49 -18.63
CA LYS A 397 -0.95 28.67 -18.58
C LYS A 397 -0.46 28.44 -17.13
N ALA A 398 0.77 27.97 -16.98
CA ALA A 398 1.39 27.82 -15.67
C ALA A 398 1.36 29.15 -14.91
N LYS A 399 0.92 29.12 -13.65
CA LYS A 399 0.90 30.30 -12.77
C LYS A 399 2.31 30.86 -12.59
N LYS A 400 2.41 32.20 -12.46
CA LYS A 400 3.66 32.92 -12.27
C LYS A 400 3.50 33.99 -11.19
N GLY A 401 4.60 34.40 -10.60
CA GLY A 401 4.59 35.43 -9.56
C GLY A 401 4.77 34.84 -8.17
N GLN A 402 4.54 35.63 -7.15
CA GLN A 402 4.66 35.26 -5.75
C GLN A 402 3.28 34.98 -5.14
N VAL A 403 3.24 34.00 -4.25
CA VAL A 403 2.06 33.56 -3.52
C VAL A 403 2.41 33.31 -2.04
N GLY A 404 1.44 33.44 -1.15
CA GLY A 404 1.60 33.07 0.26
C GLY A 404 1.89 31.57 0.43
N LEU A 405 2.77 31.20 1.38
CA LEU A 405 3.18 29.81 1.58
C LEU A 405 1.99 28.85 1.79
N LEU A 406 1.09 29.23 2.70
CA LEU A 406 -0.07 28.39 3.03
C LEU A 406 -1.09 28.36 1.88
N GLU A 407 -1.30 29.47 1.21
CA GLU A 407 -2.17 29.58 0.02
C GLU A 407 -1.64 28.66 -1.08
N TYR A 408 -0.32 28.70 -1.35
CA TYR A 408 0.28 27.85 -2.37
C TYR A 408 0.11 26.37 -2.04
N LEU A 409 0.36 25.96 -0.81
CA LEU A 409 0.20 24.57 -0.41
C LEU A 409 -1.24 24.08 -0.63
N PHE A 410 -2.23 24.89 -0.27
CA PHE A 410 -3.63 24.49 -0.43
C PHE A 410 -4.06 24.45 -1.92
N GLU A 411 -3.65 25.43 -2.72
CA GLU A 411 -3.89 25.42 -4.17
C GLU A 411 -3.24 24.19 -4.82
N PHE A 412 -1.99 23.90 -4.43
CA PHE A 412 -1.25 22.76 -4.92
C PHE A 412 -1.96 21.43 -4.58
N LEU A 413 -2.36 21.24 -3.33
CA LEU A 413 -3.09 20.04 -2.92
C LEU A 413 -4.46 19.94 -3.62
N ASP A 414 -5.16 21.06 -3.86
CA ASP A 414 -6.44 21.05 -4.56
C ASP A 414 -6.30 20.80 -6.07
N SER A 415 -5.11 20.90 -6.63
CA SER A 415 -4.84 20.57 -8.04
C SER A 415 -4.79 19.06 -8.31
N PHE A 416 -4.79 18.22 -7.26
CA PHE A 416 -4.81 16.77 -7.35
C PHE A 416 -6.11 16.17 -6.79
N ASP A 417 -6.46 14.98 -7.28
CA ASP A 417 -7.59 14.22 -6.76
C ASP A 417 -7.14 13.26 -5.65
N PHE A 418 -7.68 13.43 -4.46
CA PHE A 418 -7.49 12.53 -3.32
C PHE A 418 -8.69 11.57 -3.16
N GLY A 419 -9.43 11.31 -4.22
CA GLY A 419 -10.56 10.40 -4.26
C GLY A 419 -11.95 11.07 -4.20
N SER A 420 -12.04 12.37 -4.47
CA SER A 420 -13.29 13.15 -4.40
C SER A 420 -13.82 13.64 -5.74
N ASP A 421 -13.05 13.53 -6.83
CA ASP A 421 -13.47 14.11 -8.12
C ASP A 421 -14.53 13.26 -8.81
N ASP A 422 -15.57 13.96 -9.28
CA ASP A 422 -16.69 13.41 -10.01
C ASP A 422 -16.28 12.77 -11.33
N GLU A 423 -16.98 11.68 -11.67
CA GLU A 423 -16.93 11.03 -12.96
C GLU A 423 -17.32 11.95 -14.15
N GLN A 424 -17.96 13.06 -13.87
CA GLN A 424 -18.53 13.97 -14.87
C GLN A 424 -17.64 15.17 -15.19
N SER A 425 -16.49 15.35 -14.50
CA SER A 425 -15.59 16.44 -14.85
C SER A 425 -15.02 16.27 -16.25
N GLU A 426 -14.90 17.38 -16.99
CA GLU A 426 -14.24 17.38 -18.30
C GLU A 426 -12.81 16.83 -18.18
N ILE A 427 -12.40 16.02 -19.13
CA ILE A 427 -11.14 15.27 -19.07
C ILE A 427 -9.90 16.16 -18.99
N LEU A 428 -9.97 17.38 -19.56
CA LEU A 428 -8.91 18.40 -19.39
C LEU A 428 -8.81 18.94 -17.97
N SER A 429 -9.88 18.85 -17.19
CA SER A 429 -9.93 19.27 -15.79
C SER A 429 -9.81 18.08 -14.82
N GLN A 430 -9.60 16.86 -15.31
CA GLN A 430 -9.39 15.71 -14.45
C GLN A 430 -8.06 15.87 -13.71
N LYS A 431 -8.17 15.85 -12.38
CA LYS A 431 -7.03 15.90 -11.49
C LYS A 431 -6.42 14.52 -11.39
N GLU A 432 -5.11 14.46 -11.33
CA GLU A 432 -4.38 13.21 -11.14
C GLU A 432 -4.64 12.64 -9.75
N LEU A 433 -4.92 11.35 -9.67
CA LEU A 433 -5.21 10.67 -8.41
C LEU A 433 -3.94 10.46 -7.58
N ILE A 434 -3.96 10.93 -6.34
CA ILE A 434 -2.96 10.64 -5.33
C ILE A 434 -3.47 9.52 -4.42
N SER A 435 -3.04 8.30 -4.70
CA SER A 435 -3.39 7.13 -3.89
C SER A 435 -2.61 7.09 -2.56
N SER A 436 -3.05 6.26 -1.61
CA SER A 436 -2.31 6.02 -0.37
C SER A 436 -0.92 5.43 -0.60
N SER A 437 -0.73 4.65 -1.67
CA SER A 437 0.57 4.13 -2.08
C SER A 437 1.51 5.25 -2.55
N VAL A 438 1.01 6.19 -3.36
CA VAL A 438 1.78 7.37 -3.78
C VAL A 438 2.21 8.20 -2.57
N LEU A 439 1.29 8.45 -1.63
CA LEU A 439 1.63 9.15 -0.38
C LEU A 439 2.68 8.39 0.43
N GLY A 440 2.58 7.06 0.52
CA GLY A 440 3.58 6.22 1.17
C GLY A 440 4.96 6.40 0.56
N ASN A 441 5.07 6.43 -0.76
CA ASN A 441 6.33 6.63 -1.48
C ASN A 441 6.91 8.04 -1.26
N VAL A 442 6.05 9.08 -1.24
CA VAL A 442 6.46 10.45 -0.93
C VAL A 442 7.07 10.52 0.47
N PHE A 443 6.40 9.96 1.45
CA PHE A 443 6.88 9.97 2.84
C PHE A 443 8.17 9.17 3.03
N GLU A 444 8.30 8.06 2.34
CA GLU A 444 9.52 7.25 2.39
C GLU A 444 10.72 8.01 1.84
N LYS A 445 10.56 8.67 0.69
CA LYS A 445 11.60 9.52 0.14
C LYS A 445 11.94 10.71 1.04
N LEU A 446 10.94 11.34 1.67
CA LEU A 446 11.15 12.42 2.63
C LEU A 446 11.93 11.99 3.87
N ASN A 447 11.75 10.75 4.34
CA ASN A 447 12.56 10.18 5.43
C ASN A 447 14.03 9.98 5.05
N GLY A 448 14.32 9.98 3.77
CA GLY A 448 15.68 9.92 3.21
C GLY A 448 16.34 8.55 3.25
N TYR A 449 17.18 8.33 2.26
CA TYR A 449 17.97 7.10 2.11
C TYR A 449 19.15 6.98 3.10
N LYS A 450 19.28 7.89 4.07
CA LYS A 450 20.41 7.93 5.02
C LYS A 450 20.55 6.63 5.81
N GLU A 451 19.45 5.93 6.06
CA GLU A 451 19.39 4.78 6.95
C GLU A 451 19.28 3.45 6.20
N GLY A 452 19.47 3.44 4.86
CA GLY A 452 19.39 2.21 4.06
C GLY A 452 17.95 1.70 3.87
N SER A 453 16.98 2.61 3.90
CA SER A 453 15.59 2.29 3.59
C SER A 453 15.43 2.02 2.09
N PHE A 454 14.91 0.86 1.74
CA PHE A 454 14.61 0.47 0.36
C PHE A 454 13.11 0.16 0.26
N TYR A 455 12.45 0.82 -0.68
CA TYR A 455 11.06 0.52 -0.99
C TYR A 455 10.95 -0.83 -1.68
N THR A 456 10.23 -1.74 -1.06
CA THR A 456 9.89 -3.03 -1.68
C THR A 456 8.60 -2.87 -2.50
N PRO A 457 8.64 -3.09 -3.82
CA PRO A 457 7.46 -2.93 -4.67
C PRO A 457 6.28 -3.79 -4.22
N SER A 458 5.06 -3.30 -4.42
CA SER A 458 3.83 -3.94 -3.94
C SER A 458 3.62 -5.35 -4.50
N PHE A 459 4.03 -5.62 -5.74
CA PHE A 459 3.92 -6.97 -6.30
C PHE A 459 4.78 -8.00 -5.55
N ILE A 460 5.91 -7.58 -4.96
CA ILE A 460 6.77 -8.42 -4.11
C ILE A 460 6.15 -8.57 -2.72
N THR A 461 5.75 -7.45 -2.08
CA THR A 461 5.17 -7.51 -0.72
C THR A 461 3.87 -8.31 -0.72
N SER A 462 3.02 -8.14 -1.73
CA SER A 462 1.79 -8.92 -1.90
C SER A 462 2.06 -10.40 -2.09
N TYR A 463 3.04 -10.76 -2.94
CA TYR A 463 3.45 -12.15 -3.14
C TYR A 463 3.95 -12.77 -1.83
N MET A 464 4.90 -12.12 -1.14
CA MET A 464 5.47 -12.63 0.10
C MET A 464 4.41 -12.78 1.21
N CYS A 465 3.53 -11.80 1.34
CA CYS A 465 2.43 -11.87 2.30
C CYS A 465 1.45 -13.00 1.95
N LYS A 466 1.05 -13.11 0.68
CA LYS A 466 0.12 -14.15 0.24
C LYS A 466 0.68 -15.55 0.51
N GLU A 467 1.90 -15.82 0.08
CA GLU A 467 2.55 -17.12 0.29
C GLU A 467 2.69 -17.48 1.78
N SER A 468 3.15 -16.53 2.60
CA SER A 468 3.41 -16.79 4.01
C SER A 468 2.12 -16.89 4.83
N ILE A 469 1.17 -15.96 4.65
CA ILE A 469 -0.06 -15.91 5.44
C ILE A 469 -0.97 -17.08 5.08
N THR A 470 -1.09 -17.42 3.79
CA THR A 470 -1.89 -18.58 3.35
C THR A 470 -1.41 -19.88 4.04
N LYS A 471 -0.10 -20.11 4.10
CA LYS A 471 0.47 -21.28 4.79
C LYS A 471 0.13 -21.29 6.27
N VAL A 472 0.29 -20.15 6.96
CA VAL A 472 -0.08 -20.02 8.38
C VAL A 472 -1.57 -20.30 8.60
N VAL A 473 -2.43 -19.79 7.71
CA VAL A 473 -3.88 -20.04 7.79
C VAL A 473 -4.17 -21.52 7.63
N LEU A 474 -3.64 -22.17 6.59
CA LEU A 474 -3.83 -23.58 6.34
C LEU A 474 -3.39 -24.45 7.52
N ASP A 475 -2.18 -24.22 8.06
CA ASP A 475 -1.66 -24.96 9.21
C ASP A 475 -2.56 -24.80 10.44
N LYS A 476 -2.98 -23.57 10.74
CA LYS A 476 -3.84 -23.32 11.90
C LYS A 476 -5.21 -23.96 11.78
N PHE A 477 -5.82 -23.85 10.59
CA PHE A 477 -7.14 -24.42 10.34
C PHE A 477 -7.08 -25.95 10.30
N ASN A 478 -6.08 -26.52 9.64
CA ASN A 478 -5.86 -27.97 9.65
C ASN A 478 -5.70 -28.50 11.09
N ALA A 479 -4.89 -27.84 11.91
CA ALA A 479 -4.69 -28.23 13.30
C ALA A 479 -5.93 -28.05 14.19
N GLN A 480 -6.73 -26.99 13.97
CA GLN A 480 -7.91 -26.70 14.79
C GLN A 480 -9.10 -27.61 14.46
N PHE A 481 -9.29 -27.92 13.18
CA PHE A 481 -10.47 -28.63 12.69
C PHE A 481 -10.16 -30.07 12.22
N ASP A 482 -8.95 -30.55 12.50
CA ASP A 482 -8.45 -31.90 12.14
C ASP A 482 -8.61 -32.16 10.63
N LEU A 483 -8.12 -31.22 9.81
CA LEU A 483 -8.18 -31.27 8.34
C LEU A 483 -6.77 -31.50 7.76
N ASP A 484 -6.71 -31.97 6.52
CA ASP A 484 -5.46 -32.08 5.72
C ASP A 484 -5.65 -31.44 4.33
N VAL A 485 -6.03 -30.16 4.32
CA VAL A 485 -6.26 -29.40 3.09
C VAL A 485 -5.01 -28.60 2.71
N LYS A 486 -4.77 -28.46 1.40
CA LYS A 486 -3.54 -27.88 0.86
C LYS A 486 -3.72 -26.48 0.27
N ASN A 487 -4.94 -26.03 0.08
CA ASN A 487 -5.24 -24.69 -0.45
C ASN A 487 -6.54 -24.13 0.12
N ILE A 488 -6.72 -22.82 -0.02
CA ILE A 488 -7.88 -22.09 0.54
C ILE A 488 -9.21 -22.57 -0.06
N ASN A 489 -9.23 -22.98 -1.32
CA ASN A 489 -10.45 -23.48 -1.93
C ASN A 489 -10.91 -24.83 -1.32
N GLU A 490 -9.96 -25.72 -1.04
CA GLU A 490 -10.25 -26.97 -0.31
C GLU A 490 -10.69 -26.67 1.11
N LEU A 491 -9.98 -25.74 1.79
CA LEU A 491 -10.33 -25.29 3.13
C LEU A 491 -11.77 -24.76 3.17
N ARG A 492 -12.14 -23.85 2.28
CA ARG A 492 -13.50 -23.32 2.17
C ARG A 492 -14.56 -24.40 2.01
N LYS A 493 -14.27 -25.41 1.19
CA LYS A 493 -15.20 -26.54 0.98
C LYS A 493 -15.37 -27.38 2.25
N SER A 494 -14.30 -27.57 2.98
CA SER A 494 -14.27 -28.36 4.21
C SER A 494 -14.97 -27.66 5.39
N LEU A 495 -14.91 -26.33 5.43
CA LEU A 495 -15.45 -25.49 6.50
C LEU A 495 -16.94 -25.10 6.37
N ARG A 496 -17.65 -25.55 5.35
CA ARG A 496 -19.06 -25.15 5.08
C ARG A 496 -20.01 -25.34 6.27
N LYS A 497 -19.71 -26.27 7.19
CA LYS A 497 -20.51 -26.60 8.37
C LYS A 497 -20.02 -25.94 9.66
N GLU A 498 -18.87 -25.29 9.63
CA GLU A 498 -18.24 -24.73 10.81
C GLU A 498 -18.76 -23.31 11.12
N ASP A 499 -18.71 -22.94 12.41
CA ASP A 499 -19.13 -21.62 12.85
C ASP A 499 -18.19 -20.53 12.34
N LYS A 500 -18.71 -19.56 11.58
CA LYS A 500 -17.98 -18.39 11.08
C LYS A 500 -17.26 -17.61 12.18
N LYS A 501 -17.85 -17.54 13.38
CA LYS A 501 -17.24 -16.84 14.53
C LYS A 501 -15.95 -17.51 14.96
N ALA A 502 -15.93 -18.83 15.09
CA ALA A 502 -14.73 -19.58 15.45
C ALA A 502 -13.63 -19.40 14.38
N GLN A 503 -13.99 -19.36 13.10
CA GLN A 503 -13.07 -19.12 12.00
C GLN A 503 -12.48 -17.68 12.07
N LYS A 504 -13.30 -16.67 12.31
CA LYS A 504 -12.86 -15.27 12.50
C LYS A 504 -11.93 -15.16 13.72
N GLU A 505 -12.25 -15.81 14.83
CA GLU A 505 -11.39 -15.84 16.02
C GLU A 505 -10.04 -16.52 15.76
N LEU A 506 -10.02 -17.59 14.97
CA LEU A 506 -8.81 -18.27 14.58
C LEU A 506 -7.91 -17.40 13.69
N LEU A 507 -8.48 -16.68 12.70
CA LEU A 507 -7.77 -15.71 11.91
C LEU A 507 -7.19 -14.57 12.77
N ASN A 508 -7.96 -14.02 13.72
CA ASN A 508 -7.50 -12.98 14.65
C ASN A 508 -6.37 -13.46 15.59
N SER A 509 -6.19 -14.76 15.75
CA SER A 509 -5.09 -15.33 16.53
C SER A 509 -3.73 -15.31 15.84
N ILE A 510 -3.70 -15.06 14.51
CA ILE A 510 -2.47 -14.96 13.71
C ILE A 510 -1.76 -13.66 14.07
N LYS A 511 -0.44 -13.70 14.25
CA LYS A 511 0.38 -12.52 14.53
C LYS A 511 1.43 -12.36 13.45
N ILE A 512 1.37 -11.20 12.78
CA ILE A 512 2.26 -10.81 11.68
C ILE A 512 3.12 -9.66 12.18
N CYS A 513 4.43 -9.82 12.14
CA CYS A 513 5.36 -8.81 12.64
C CYS A 513 6.39 -8.46 11.58
N ASP A 514 6.49 -7.17 11.29
CA ASP A 514 7.58 -6.61 10.49
C ASP A 514 8.60 -5.93 11.43
N PRO A 515 9.80 -6.48 11.58
CA PRO A 515 10.83 -5.94 12.48
C PRO A 515 11.58 -4.73 11.93
N ALA A 516 11.32 -4.33 10.68
CA ALA A 516 11.92 -3.17 10.02
C ALA A 516 10.87 -2.52 9.11
N VAL A 517 9.77 -2.07 9.74
CA VAL A 517 8.50 -1.78 9.08
C VAL A 517 8.56 -0.66 8.03
N GLY A 518 9.54 0.24 8.13
CA GLY A 518 9.68 1.35 7.20
C GLY A 518 8.42 2.20 7.12
N SER A 519 7.91 2.39 5.92
CA SER A 519 6.64 3.08 5.65
C SER A 519 5.40 2.16 5.69
N GLY A 520 5.53 0.91 6.13
CA GLY A 520 4.41 -0.03 6.37
C GLY A 520 3.89 -0.78 5.13
N HIS A 521 4.66 -0.89 4.06
CA HIS A 521 4.21 -1.57 2.83
C HIS A 521 3.84 -3.03 3.08
N PHE A 522 4.66 -3.78 3.81
CA PHE A 522 4.35 -5.17 4.15
C PHE A 522 3.08 -5.28 4.99
N LEU A 523 2.84 -4.36 5.92
CA LEU A 523 1.64 -4.40 6.76
C LEU A 523 0.37 -4.08 5.96
N VAL A 524 0.43 -3.16 5.00
CA VAL A 524 -0.70 -2.87 4.10
C VAL A 524 -0.96 -4.08 3.18
N SER A 525 0.07 -4.68 2.60
CA SER A 525 -0.09 -5.90 1.80
C SER A 525 -0.62 -7.06 2.64
N ALA A 526 -0.17 -7.22 3.89
CA ALA A 526 -0.70 -8.23 4.81
C ALA A 526 -2.17 -7.98 5.16
N LEU A 527 -2.58 -6.71 5.38
CA LEU A 527 -3.99 -6.34 5.56
C LEU A 527 -4.84 -6.78 4.37
N ASN A 528 -4.39 -6.47 3.16
CA ASN A 528 -5.11 -6.80 1.93
C ASN A 528 -5.19 -8.32 1.71
N VAL A 529 -4.12 -9.05 1.99
CA VAL A 529 -4.11 -10.53 1.90
C VAL A 529 -5.07 -11.14 2.93
N MET A 530 -5.06 -10.65 4.16
CA MET A 530 -6.01 -11.13 5.18
C MET A 530 -7.45 -10.88 4.75
N LEU A 531 -7.78 -9.72 4.20
CA LEU A 531 -9.11 -9.42 3.66
C LEU A 531 -9.49 -10.35 2.49
N SER A 532 -8.55 -10.62 1.59
CA SER A 532 -8.78 -11.61 0.51
C SER A 532 -9.08 -13.00 1.08
N ILE A 533 -8.42 -13.41 2.16
CA ILE A 533 -8.69 -14.68 2.83
C ILE A 533 -10.08 -14.68 3.47
N TYR A 534 -10.53 -13.57 4.08
CA TYR A 534 -11.90 -13.44 4.57
C TYR A 534 -12.92 -13.62 3.44
N ASP A 535 -12.68 -13.04 2.27
CA ASP A 535 -13.52 -13.19 1.08
C ASP A 535 -13.47 -14.63 0.52
N GLU A 536 -12.28 -15.17 0.31
CA GLU A 536 -12.08 -16.54 -0.20
C GLU A 536 -12.72 -17.61 0.70
N LEU A 537 -12.75 -17.42 2.03
CA LEU A 537 -13.40 -18.29 3.00
C LEU A 537 -14.89 -17.97 3.19
N ASN A 538 -15.42 -16.95 2.50
CA ASN A 538 -16.83 -16.54 2.59
C ASN A 538 -17.24 -16.14 4.03
N LEU A 539 -16.37 -15.40 4.72
CA LEU A 539 -16.56 -14.98 6.11
C LEU A 539 -17.31 -13.66 6.26
N PHE A 540 -17.46 -12.89 5.20
CA PHE A 540 -18.30 -11.68 5.21
C PHE A 540 -19.78 -12.06 5.33
N ASP A 541 -20.53 -11.20 6.00
CA ASP A 541 -21.96 -11.38 6.19
C ASP A 541 -22.74 -10.78 5.01
N GLU A 542 -22.19 -9.71 4.40
CA GLU A 542 -22.71 -9.08 3.20
C GLU A 542 -22.11 -9.71 1.93
N GLU A 543 -22.90 -9.74 0.84
CA GLU A 543 -22.50 -10.29 -0.44
C GLU A 543 -21.89 -9.22 -1.34
N PHE A 544 -20.60 -9.33 -1.62
CA PHE A 544 -19.83 -8.54 -2.58
C PHE A 544 -18.62 -9.35 -3.07
N TYR A 545 -17.95 -8.86 -4.11
CA TYR A 545 -16.69 -9.43 -4.58
C TYR A 545 -15.56 -8.45 -4.27
N LEU A 546 -14.48 -8.97 -3.68
CA LEU A 546 -13.31 -8.22 -3.31
C LEU A 546 -12.14 -8.57 -4.22
N GLU A 547 -11.57 -7.57 -4.88
CA GLU A 547 -10.35 -7.71 -5.67
C GLU A 547 -9.28 -6.75 -5.12
N VAL A 548 -8.07 -7.25 -4.92
CA VAL A 548 -6.92 -6.41 -4.55
C VAL A 548 -6.12 -6.10 -5.80
N GLN A 549 -5.99 -4.82 -6.11
CA GLN A 549 -5.23 -4.34 -7.25
C GLN A 549 -4.35 -3.16 -6.84
N ASN A 550 -3.03 -3.29 -7.01
CA ASN A 550 -2.04 -2.24 -6.65
C ASN A 550 -2.17 -1.73 -5.21
N ASP A 551 -2.29 -2.62 -4.24
CA ASP A 551 -2.53 -2.34 -2.83
C ASP A 551 -3.87 -1.64 -2.51
N GLU A 552 -4.76 -1.49 -3.49
CA GLU A 552 -6.10 -0.95 -3.31
C GLU A 552 -7.16 -2.06 -3.40
N ILE A 553 -8.21 -1.92 -2.61
CA ILE A 553 -9.33 -2.84 -2.57
C ILE A 553 -10.43 -2.32 -3.47
N LEU A 554 -10.81 -3.13 -4.44
CA LEU A 554 -11.96 -2.90 -5.32
C LEU A 554 -13.11 -3.79 -4.88
N ILE A 555 -14.29 -3.21 -4.75
CA ILE A 555 -15.49 -3.91 -4.32
C ILE A 555 -16.53 -3.79 -5.41
N THR A 556 -17.04 -4.96 -5.86
CA THR A 556 -18.07 -5.03 -6.89
C THR A 556 -19.25 -5.86 -6.42
N ASN A 557 -20.41 -5.58 -7.00
CA ASN A 557 -21.59 -6.42 -6.83
C ASN A 557 -21.55 -7.65 -7.79
N HIS A 558 -22.55 -8.52 -7.72
CA HIS A 558 -22.69 -9.70 -8.57
C HIS A 558 -22.77 -9.38 -10.08
N LYS A 559 -23.01 -8.11 -10.45
CA LYS A 559 -23.02 -7.65 -11.84
C LYS A 559 -21.68 -7.08 -12.29
N GLY A 560 -20.67 -7.07 -11.41
CA GLY A 560 -19.37 -6.45 -11.68
C GLY A 560 -19.38 -4.92 -11.62
N GLU A 561 -20.43 -4.30 -11.07
CA GLU A 561 -20.52 -2.86 -10.87
C GLU A 561 -19.81 -2.49 -9.56
N PHE A 562 -19.03 -1.41 -9.56
CA PHE A 562 -18.35 -0.94 -8.36
C PHE A 562 -19.36 -0.44 -7.34
N ILE A 563 -19.15 -0.84 -6.09
CA ILE A 563 -19.93 -0.37 -4.94
C ILE A 563 -19.21 0.85 -4.37
N GLU A 564 -19.81 2.02 -4.56
CA GLU A 564 -19.34 3.28 -3.97
C GLU A 564 -20.16 3.63 -2.74
N TYR A 565 -19.49 3.98 -1.64
CA TYR A 565 -20.15 4.44 -0.43
C TYR A 565 -20.52 5.90 -0.56
N LYS A 566 -21.81 6.17 -0.41
CA LYS A 566 -22.37 7.51 -0.22
C LYS A 566 -23.14 7.54 1.11
N ARG A 567 -23.35 8.73 1.65
CA ARG A 567 -24.11 8.89 2.89
C ARG A 567 -25.46 8.20 2.76
N PRO A 568 -25.76 7.19 3.58
CA PRO A 568 -26.97 6.39 3.45
C PRO A 568 -28.17 7.15 4.02
N LYS A 569 -29.34 6.86 3.48
CA LYS A 569 -30.61 7.36 4.02
C LYS A 569 -31.14 6.49 5.15
N THR A 570 -30.75 5.25 5.22
CA THR A 570 -31.21 4.29 6.22
C THR A 570 -30.08 3.35 6.66
N PRO A 571 -30.14 2.81 7.89
CA PRO A 571 -29.17 1.83 8.37
C PRO A 571 -29.10 0.52 7.55
N LYS A 572 -30.10 0.24 6.75
CA LYS A 572 -30.23 -0.97 5.94
C LYS A 572 -29.70 -0.83 4.51
N ASP A 573 -29.13 0.33 4.19
CA ASP A 573 -28.50 0.53 2.90
C ASP A 573 -27.36 -0.47 2.68
N LYS A 574 -27.40 -1.22 1.57
CA LYS A 574 -26.44 -2.30 1.30
C LYS A 574 -25.00 -1.80 1.24
N ALA A 575 -24.76 -0.67 0.59
CA ALA A 575 -23.42 -0.08 0.52
C ALA A 575 -22.94 0.35 1.93
N HIS A 576 -23.86 0.80 2.79
CA HIS A 576 -23.54 1.14 4.17
C HIS A 576 -23.17 -0.08 5.02
N LEU A 577 -23.92 -1.18 4.90
CA LEU A 577 -23.62 -2.43 5.61
C LEU A 577 -22.25 -3.00 5.19
N ILE A 578 -21.97 -3.03 3.88
CA ILE A 578 -20.67 -3.43 3.35
C ILE A 578 -19.55 -2.54 3.88
N GLN A 579 -19.76 -1.21 3.88
CA GLN A 579 -18.78 -0.25 4.39
C GLN A 579 -18.47 -0.47 5.87
N GLN A 580 -19.51 -0.71 6.69
CA GLN A 580 -19.36 -1.04 8.11
C GLN A 580 -18.58 -2.35 8.31
N GLU A 581 -18.94 -3.39 7.59
CA GLU A 581 -18.29 -4.69 7.71
C GLU A 581 -16.81 -4.61 7.36
N LEU A 582 -16.47 -3.94 6.26
CA LEU A 582 -15.08 -3.73 5.84
C LEU A 582 -14.29 -2.90 6.85
N PHE A 583 -14.88 -1.83 7.40
CA PHE A 583 -14.24 -1.03 8.44
C PHE A 583 -13.93 -1.88 9.66
N HIS A 584 -14.90 -2.64 10.17
CA HIS A 584 -14.72 -3.47 11.36
C HIS A 584 -13.72 -4.60 11.12
N THR A 585 -13.79 -5.26 9.97
CA THR A 585 -12.83 -6.33 9.62
C THR A 585 -11.41 -5.78 9.49
N LYS A 586 -11.22 -4.65 8.80
CA LYS A 586 -9.92 -3.97 8.72
C LYS A 586 -9.40 -3.57 10.11
N LYS A 587 -10.28 -3.00 10.94
CA LYS A 587 -9.94 -2.63 12.32
C LYS A 587 -9.46 -3.83 13.11
N ASP A 588 -10.20 -4.94 13.07
CA ASP A 588 -9.87 -6.17 13.78
C ASP A 588 -8.51 -6.74 13.33
N ILE A 589 -8.25 -6.76 12.03
CA ILE A 589 -6.96 -7.20 11.47
C ILE A 589 -5.83 -6.30 11.94
N ILE A 590 -5.97 -4.97 11.83
CA ILE A 590 -4.93 -4.02 12.24
C ILE A 590 -4.64 -4.16 13.73
N GLU A 591 -5.66 -4.26 14.57
CA GLU A 591 -5.50 -4.33 16.02
C GLU A 591 -4.96 -5.67 16.51
N ASN A 592 -5.32 -6.77 15.87
CA ASN A 592 -5.03 -8.11 16.36
C ASN A 592 -3.90 -8.83 15.63
N ASN A 593 -3.75 -8.57 14.32
CA ASN A 593 -2.83 -9.32 13.49
C ASN A 593 -1.52 -8.58 13.17
N LEU A 594 -1.55 -7.24 13.00
CA LEU A 594 -0.44 -6.48 12.43
C LEU A 594 0.41 -5.80 13.51
N PHE A 595 1.72 -6.03 13.45
CA PHE A 595 2.70 -5.44 14.37
C PHE A 595 3.92 -4.98 13.58
N GLY A 596 4.44 -3.80 13.93
CA GLY A 596 5.62 -3.24 13.28
C GLY A 596 6.58 -2.59 14.25
N VAL A 597 7.87 -2.69 13.95
CA VAL A 597 8.93 -2.01 14.70
C VAL A 597 9.85 -1.32 13.70
N ASP A 598 10.25 -0.11 13.99
CA ASP A 598 11.30 0.61 13.26
C ASP A 598 12.16 1.43 14.20
N ILE A 599 13.42 1.61 13.86
CA ILE A 599 14.35 2.46 14.62
C ILE A 599 14.07 3.94 14.35
N ASN A 600 13.54 4.27 13.19
CA ASN A 600 13.20 5.62 12.80
C ASN A 600 11.78 5.98 13.29
N PRO A 601 11.63 6.96 14.19
CA PRO A 601 10.32 7.39 14.68
C PRO A 601 9.41 7.90 13.55
N ASN A 602 9.96 8.56 12.52
CA ASN A 602 9.17 9.04 11.38
C ASN A 602 8.56 7.88 10.59
N SER A 603 9.31 6.79 10.38
CA SER A 603 8.80 5.58 9.74
C SER A 603 7.60 4.99 10.51
N CYS A 604 7.68 4.97 11.83
CA CYS A 604 6.58 4.52 12.68
C CYS A 604 5.33 5.41 12.52
N GLU A 605 5.50 6.74 12.51
CA GLU A 605 4.38 7.66 12.31
C GLU A 605 3.76 7.53 10.91
N ILE A 606 4.57 7.35 9.88
CA ILE A 606 4.08 7.09 8.51
C ILE A 606 3.32 5.78 8.43
N THR A 607 3.83 4.72 9.03
CA THR A 607 3.14 3.43 9.07
C THR A 607 1.77 3.54 9.74
N LYS A 608 1.67 4.22 10.89
CA LYS A 608 0.39 4.50 11.55
C LYS A 608 -0.55 5.29 10.64
N LEU A 609 -0.04 6.36 10.03
CA LEU A 609 -0.81 7.18 9.10
C LEU A 609 -1.39 6.34 7.96
N ARG A 610 -0.58 5.48 7.33
CA ARG A 610 -1.07 4.60 6.25
C ARG A 610 -2.15 3.64 6.71
N LEU A 611 -2.00 3.02 7.87
CA LEU A 611 -3.04 2.14 8.42
C LEU A 611 -4.32 2.91 8.76
N TRP A 612 -4.23 4.16 9.26
CA TRP A 612 -5.39 5.02 9.44
C TRP A 612 -6.05 5.41 8.11
N ILE A 613 -5.25 5.66 7.07
CA ILE A 613 -5.79 5.93 5.72
C ILE A 613 -6.58 4.72 5.21
N GLU A 614 -6.08 3.51 5.42
CA GLU A 614 -6.80 2.29 5.04
C GLU A 614 -8.13 2.12 5.77
N LEU A 615 -8.23 2.54 7.03
CA LEU A 615 -9.48 2.59 7.77
C LEU A 615 -10.37 3.74 7.31
N LEU A 616 -9.80 4.92 7.07
CA LEU A 616 -10.52 6.11 6.64
C LEU A 616 -11.25 5.89 5.30
N LYS A 617 -10.68 5.11 4.39
CA LYS A 617 -11.34 4.73 3.12
C LYS A 617 -12.68 4.05 3.33
N HIS A 618 -12.85 3.33 4.45
CA HIS A 618 -14.08 2.62 4.81
C HIS A 618 -14.80 3.22 6.02
N SER A 619 -14.47 4.47 6.40
CA SER A 619 -15.24 5.21 7.40
C SER A 619 -16.72 5.32 6.99
N PHE A 620 -17.61 5.32 7.96
CA PHE A 620 -19.05 5.35 7.73
C PHE A 620 -19.75 6.25 8.75
N TYR A 621 -20.92 6.76 8.38
CA TYR A 621 -21.77 7.57 9.27
C TYR A 621 -22.48 6.70 10.29
N GLN A 622 -22.48 7.13 11.55
CA GLN A 622 -23.20 6.46 12.64
C GLN A 622 -24.62 7.01 12.82
N SER A 623 -24.87 8.22 12.33
CA SER A 623 -26.17 8.88 12.36
C SER A 623 -26.70 9.11 10.95
N PHE A 624 -28.04 9.05 10.81
CA PHE A 624 -28.77 9.20 9.55
C PHE A 624 -29.53 10.52 9.45
N ASP A 625 -29.40 11.41 10.44
CA ASP A 625 -30.04 12.75 10.42
C ASP A 625 -29.45 13.62 9.30
N ASP A 626 -30.31 14.32 8.54
CA ASP A 626 -29.92 15.12 7.39
C ASP A 626 -28.95 16.27 7.71
N GLY A 627 -28.90 16.73 8.96
CA GLY A 627 -27.97 17.77 9.43
C GLY A 627 -26.62 17.27 9.94
N ASN A 628 -26.42 15.96 10.09
CA ASN A 628 -25.29 15.42 10.83
C ASN A 628 -24.19 14.80 9.93
N TYR A 629 -23.40 15.66 9.26
CA TYR A 629 -22.17 15.26 8.55
C TYR A 629 -21.03 14.83 9.48
N HIS A 630 -21.26 14.84 10.80
CA HIS A 630 -20.19 14.90 11.78
C HIS A 630 -19.94 13.57 12.45
N ASP A 631 -20.84 12.62 12.30
CA ASP A 631 -20.84 11.40 13.08
C ASP A 631 -20.22 10.20 12.33
N LEU A 632 -19.03 10.43 11.80
CA LEU A 632 -18.21 9.34 11.25
C LEU A 632 -17.66 8.48 12.38
N LYS A 633 -17.54 7.18 12.13
CA LYS A 633 -16.91 6.23 13.05
C LYS A 633 -15.48 6.63 13.35
N THR A 634 -15.15 6.71 14.63
CA THR A 634 -13.82 7.08 15.12
C THR A 634 -12.77 6.01 14.77
N LEU A 635 -11.54 6.45 14.49
CA LEU A 635 -10.43 5.56 14.20
C LEU A 635 -9.85 4.98 15.50
N PRO A 636 -9.34 3.74 15.48
CA PRO A 636 -8.73 3.11 16.65
C PRO A 636 -7.34 3.68 16.95
N ASN A 637 -6.89 3.48 18.19
CA ASN A 637 -5.53 3.76 18.58
C ASN A 637 -4.61 2.58 18.22
N ILE A 638 -3.71 2.77 17.28
CA ILE A 638 -2.77 1.74 16.80
C ILE A 638 -1.34 1.93 17.32
N ASP A 639 -1.13 2.87 18.24
CA ASP A 639 0.18 3.17 18.85
C ASP A 639 0.81 1.98 19.58
N ILE A 640 0.02 1.00 19.96
CA ILE A 640 0.48 -0.21 20.64
C ILE A 640 1.10 -1.20 19.66
N ASN A 641 0.60 -1.23 18.44
CA ASN A 641 1.00 -2.20 17.43
C ASN A 641 2.25 -1.76 16.64
N ILE A 642 2.43 -0.44 16.47
CA ILE A 642 3.57 0.13 15.76
C ILE A 642 4.47 0.82 16.77
N LYS A 643 5.71 0.34 16.91
CA LYS A 643 6.65 0.79 17.93
C LYS A 643 7.94 1.31 17.34
N CYS A 644 8.41 2.44 17.87
CA CYS A 644 9.76 2.90 17.63
C CYS A 644 10.72 2.19 18.58
N GLY A 645 11.74 1.53 18.01
CA GLY A 645 12.74 0.80 18.80
C GLY A 645 13.70 0.00 17.93
N ASN A 646 14.73 -0.52 18.57
CA ASN A 646 15.74 -1.36 17.93
C ASN A 646 15.31 -2.84 17.98
N SER A 647 15.09 -3.45 16.83
CA SER A 647 14.66 -4.85 16.73
C SER A 647 15.79 -5.84 17.05
N LEU A 648 17.05 -5.45 16.87
CA LEU A 648 18.21 -6.32 17.06
C LEU A 648 18.73 -6.27 18.50
N VAL A 649 18.63 -5.11 19.14
CA VAL A 649 19.15 -4.87 20.48
C VAL A 649 18.00 -4.57 21.43
N SER A 650 17.81 -5.40 22.43
CA SER A 650 16.75 -5.22 23.44
C SER A 650 17.27 -5.52 24.84
N TYR A 651 16.54 -5.02 25.85
CA TYR A 651 16.80 -5.36 27.27
C TYR A 651 16.49 -6.82 27.58
N PHE A 652 15.70 -7.46 26.71
CA PHE A 652 15.34 -8.85 26.84
C PHE A 652 16.35 -9.75 26.15
N GLU A 653 16.87 -10.71 26.90
CA GLU A 653 17.54 -11.86 26.31
C GLU A 653 16.47 -12.83 25.81
N THR A 654 16.39 -12.97 24.49
CA THR A 654 15.52 -13.99 23.88
C THR A 654 15.97 -15.37 24.40
N GLY A 655 15.05 -16.12 24.99
CA GLY A 655 15.32 -17.40 25.61
C GLY A 655 15.23 -17.41 27.14
N LYS A 656 15.24 -16.25 27.82
CA LYS A 656 14.88 -16.16 29.22
C LYS A 656 13.37 -16.15 29.42
N SER A 657 12.86 -17.02 30.28
CA SER A 657 11.46 -17.02 30.64
C SER A 657 11.11 -15.80 31.50
N LEU A 658 9.99 -15.14 31.17
CA LEU A 658 9.39 -14.08 31.99
C LEU A 658 8.89 -14.59 33.36
N SER A 659 8.93 -15.92 33.62
CA SER A 659 8.48 -16.52 34.87
C SER A 659 9.21 -16.02 36.12
N HIS A 660 10.41 -15.47 35.96
CA HIS A 660 11.19 -14.86 37.04
C HIS A 660 10.72 -13.46 37.43
N TYR A 661 9.83 -12.83 36.61
CA TYR A 661 9.31 -11.52 36.92
C TYR A 661 8.20 -11.61 37.98
N PRO A 662 8.31 -10.89 39.11
CA PRO A 662 7.30 -10.95 40.17
C PRO A 662 5.90 -10.61 39.64
N ASN A 663 4.91 -11.43 39.99
CA ASN A 663 3.50 -11.25 39.63
C ASN A 663 3.26 -11.10 38.11
N ILE A 664 4.07 -11.76 37.27
CA ILE A 664 4.03 -11.58 35.82
C ILE A 664 2.65 -11.80 35.21
N LYS A 665 1.89 -12.81 35.70
CA LYS A 665 0.55 -13.11 35.18
C LYS A 665 -0.42 -11.97 35.46
N GLU A 666 -0.39 -11.43 36.68
CA GLU A 666 -1.24 -10.30 37.07
C GLU A 666 -0.89 -9.04 36.29
N ARG A 667 0.40 -8.73 36.16
CA ARG A 667 0.88 -7.58 35.38
C ARG A 667 0.54 -7.69 33.89
N ILE A 668 0.66 -8.88 33.29
CA ILE A 668 0.23 -9.12 31.92
C ILE A 668 -1.28 -8.93 31.78
N ASN A 669 -2.07 -9.43 32.74
CA ASN A 669 -3.53 -9.27 32.70
C ASN A 669 -3.94 -7.80 32.87
N LYS A 670 -3.28 -7.07 33.79
CA LYS A 670 -3.47 -5.62 33.92
C LYS A 670 -3.13 -4.90 32.61
N TYR A 671 -1.99 -5.21 32.00
CA TYR A 671 -1.59 -4.63 30.74
C TYR A 671 -2.58 -4.93 29.61
N LYS A 672 -3.03 -6.19 29.49
CA LYS A 672 -4.02 -6.56 28.47
C LYS A 672 -5.35 -5.81 28.66
N ARG A 673 -5.80 -5.63 29.90
CA ARG A 673 -7.01 -4.85 30.19
C ARG A 673 -6.83 -3.39 29.78
N ILE A 674 -5.74 -2.74 30.22
CA ILE A 674 -5.43 -1.36 29.88
C ILE A 674 -5.34 -1.17 28.35
N VAL A 675 -4.69 -2.11 27.66
CA VAL A 675 -4.59 -2.09 26.19
C VAL A 675 -5.96 -2.23 25.54
N LYS A 676 -6.80 -3.12 26.04
CA LYS A 676 -8.18 -3.30 25.54
C LYS A 676 -8.98 -2.02 25.73
N ASP A 677 -8.98 -1.50 26.94
CA ASP A 677 -9.73 -0.27 27.29
C ASP A 677 -9.24 0.93 26.45
N TYR A 678 -7.93 1.02 26.20
CA TYR A 678 -7.35 2.07 25.36
C TYR A 678 -7.77 1.94 23.89
N LYS A 679 -7.78 0.71 23.34
CA LYS A 679 -8.23 0.46 21.97
C LYS A 679 -9.72 0.73 21.77
N GLU A 680 -10.53 0.38 22.75
CA GLU A 680 -11.98 0.54 22.71
C GLU A 680 -12.44 1.99 23.00
N GLY A 681 -11.52 2.88 23.40
CA GLY A 681 -11.81 4.29 23.64
C GLY A 681 -12.67 4.56 24.87
N PHE A 682 -12.71 3.62 25.85
CA PHE A 682 -13.50 3.75 27.08
C PHE A 682 -13.02 4.87 28.02
N TYR A 683 -11.87 5.45 27.75
CA TYR A 683 -11.31 6.52 28.57
C TYR A 683 -11.30 7.84 27.81
N THR A 684 -11.89 8.84 28.46
CA THR A 684 -11.85 10.24 27.99
C THR A 684 -10.49 10.89 28.21
N ASP A 685 -9.69 10.38 29.16
CA ASP A 685 -8.33 10.87 29.46
C ASP A 685 -7.25 9.91 28.95
N LYS A 686 -6.86 10.09 27.70
CA LYS A 686 -5.76 9.34 27.07
C LYS A 686 -4.42 9.53 27.77
N SER A 687 -4.21 10.67 28.40
CA SER A 687 -2.94 10.98 29.07
C SER A 687 -2.70 10.02 30.24
N HIS A 688 -3.74 9.72 31.02
CA HIS A 688 -3.69 8.79 32.14
C HIS A 688 -3.35 7.37 31.68
N ILE A 689 -4.02 6.90 30.60
CA ILE A 689 -3.77 5.55 30.07
C ILE A 689 -2.38 5.43 29.49
N ASN A 690 -1.95 6.41 28.72
CA ASN A 690 -0.59 6.44 28.19
C ASN A 690 0.45 6.46 29.31
N GLN A 691 0.18 7.16 30.42
CA GLN A 691 1.03 7.16 31.58
C GLN A 691 1.05 5.78 32.27
N GLU A 692 -0.09 5.12 32.43
CA GLU A 692 -0.16 3.76 33.00
C GLU A 692 0.58 2.73 32.15
N ILE A 693 0.40 2.77 30.81
CA ILE A 693 1.17 1.93 29.88
C ILE A 693 2.67 2.21 30.00
N LYS A 694 3.04 3.50 30.10
CA LYS A 694 4.42 3.92 30.26
C LYS A 694 5.01 3.41 31.58
N ASN A 695 4.26 3.52 32.68
CA ASN A 695 4.67 3.04 34.00
C ASN A 695 4.87 1.52 34.00
N LEU A 696 3.96 0.75 33.39
CA LEU A 696 4.12 -0.70 33.27
C LEU A 696 5.37 -1.07 32.47
N LYS A 697 5.63 -0.38 31.34
CA LYS A 697 6.82 -0.60 30.53
C LYS A 697 8.11 -0.25 31.27
N ILE A 698 8.10 0.86 32.01
CA ILE A 698 9.24 1.29 32.83
C ILE A 698 9.50 0.25 33.95
N SER A 699 8.48 -0.18 34.67
CA SER A 699 8.60 -1.21 35.70
C SER A 699 9.23 -2.51 35.16
N PHE A 700 8.79 -2.93 33.98
CA PHE A 700 9.32 -4.11 33.32
C PHE A 700 10.77 -3.94 32.86
N LYS A 701 11.09 -2.80 32.27
CA LYS A 701 12.45 -2.40 31.88
C LYS A 701 13.37 -2.40 33.08
N ASN A 702 12.92 -1.82 34.19
CA ASN A 702 13.70 -1.69 35.40
C ASN A 702 13.99 -3.04 36.07
N PHE A 703 13.03 -3.96 36.01
CA PHE A 703 13.27 -5.35 36.48
C PHE A 703 14.37 -6.04 35.65
N CYS A 704 14.29 -5.93 34.33
CA CYS A 704 15.31 -6.50 33.45
C CYS A 704 16.67 -5.85 33.67
N PHE A 705 16.71 -4.53 33.93
CA PHE A 705 17.90 -3.78 34.27
C PHE A 705 18.50 -4.28 35.60
N ALA A 706 17.68 -4.38 36.64
CA ALA A 706 18.12 -4.85 37.95
C ALA A 706 18.65 -6.29 37.91
N ASP A 707 18.03 -7.18 37.13
CA ASP A 707 18.53 -8.56 36.94
C ASP A 707 19.88 -8.57 36.21
N LYS A 708 20.08 -7.70 35.22
CA LYS A 708 21.31 -7.60 34.45
C LYS A 708 22.47 -7.00 35.21
N PHE A 709 22.22 -5.99 36.05
CA PHE A 709 23.22 -5.27 36.86
C PHE A 709 23.10 -5.64 38.34
N LYS A 710 22.76 -6.89 38.61
CA LYS A 710 22.49 -7.40 39.96
C LYS A 710 23.63 -7.16 40.96
N LYS A 711 24.89 -7.23 40.49
CA LYS A 711 26.07 -7.00 41.38
C LYS A 711 26.17 -5.53 41.77
N GLU A 712 26.05 -4.62 40.79
CA GLU A 712 26.16 -3.19 41.01
C GLU A 712 25.00 -2.67 41.85
N MET A 713 23.79 -3.15 41.59
CA MET A 713 22.60 -2.83 42.38
C MET A 713 22.68 -3.35 43.81
N LYS A 714 23.22 -4.55 44.01
CA LYS A 714 23.42 -5.07 45.35
C LYS A 714 24.39 -4.21 46.16
N GLY A 715 25.54 -3.87 45.58
CA GLY A 715 26.52 -3.00 46.23
C GLY A 715 25.96 -1.62 46.57
N PHE A 716 25.11 -1.06 45.68
CA PHE A 716 24.42 0.18 45.95
C PHE A 716 23.38 0.07 47.10
N ASN A 717 22.55 -0.98 47.07
CA ASN A 717 21.55 -1.22 48.10
C ASN A 717 22.19 -1.45 49.50
N ASP A 718 23.30 -2.17 49.56
CA ASP A 718 24.07 -2.38 50.80
C ASP A 718 24.54 -1.02 51.39
N LYS A 719 24.96 -0.07 50.53
CA LYS A 719 25.29 1.30 50.94
C LYS A 719 24.08 2.09 51.40
N CYS A 720 22.96 2.01 50.68
CA CYS A 720 21.70 2.65 51.06
C CYS A 720 21.25 2.16 52.46
N GLU A 721 21.34 0.86 52.73
CA GLU A 721 21.00 0.29 54.01
C GLU A 721 21.93 0.81 55.13
N LYS A 722 23.24 0.91 54.88
CA LYS A 722 24.20 1.48 55.81
C LYS A 722 23.87 2.94 56.16
N TYR A 723 23.52 3.76 55.15
CA TYR A 723 23.17 5.16 55.36
C TYR A 723 21.78 5.31 56.01
N SER A 724 20.84 4.44 55.71
CA SER A 724 19.53 4.40 56.39
C SER A 724 19.67 4.10 57.88
N LYS A 725 20.63 3.25 58.24
CA LYS A 725 20.98 3.00 59.67
C LYS A 725 21.62 4.20 60.34
N LYS A 726 22.39 5.01 59.58
CA LYS A 726 23.11 6.20 60.11
C LYS A 726 22.18 7.43 60.20
N TYR A 727 21.31 7.64 59.22
CA TYR A 727 20.52 8.86 59.04
C TYR A 727 19.00 8.63 59.09
N GLY A 728 18.54 7.43 59.35
CA GLY A 728 17.11 7.05 59.27
C GLY A 728 16.64 6.70 57.85
N ASN A 729 15.38 6.30 57.72
CA ASN A 729 14.79 5.85 56.46
C ASN A 729 14.46 7.00 55.48
N PHE A 730 15.44 7.87 55.21
CA PHE A 730 15.28 8.95 54.21
C PHE A 730 15.56 8.51 52.78
N LEU A 731 16.23 7.38 52.64
CA LEU A 731 16.66 6.87 51.36
C LEU A 731 15.68 5.79 50.91
N ALA A 732 15.05 5.99 49.81
CA ALA A 732 14.16 4.99 49.24
C ALA A 732 14.43 4.83 47.73
N ILE A 733 14.37 3.58 47.28
CA ILE A 733 14.27 3.24 45.87
C ILE A 733 12.85 2.80 45.63
N ASN A 734 12.14 3.49 44.72
CA ASN A 734 10.83 3.04 44.31
C ASN A 734 10.99 1.79 43.45
N ASP A 735 10.55 0.62 43.97
CA ASP A 735 10.65 -0.67 43.24
C ASP A 735 9.93 -0.69 41.89
N GLU A 736 8.92 0.16 41.70
CA GLU A 736 8.17 0.20 40.45
C GLU A 736 8.90 0.96 39.35
N ASN A 737 9.58 2.08 39.68
CA ASN A 737 10.23 2.95 38.71
C ASN A 737 11.73 3.13 38.93
N LEU A 738 12.32 2.46 39.96
CA LEU A 738 13.72 2.58 40.37
C LEU A 738 14.22 4.03 40.55
N LYS A 739 13.30 4.96 40.87
CA LYS A 739 13.70 6.33 41.17
C LYS A 739 14.26 6.37 42.59
N PHE A 740 15.49 6.82 42.66
CA PHE A 740 16.12 7.17 43.91
C PHE A 740 15.67 8.55 44.37
N PHE A 741 15.18 8.66 45.59
CA PHE A 741 14.84 9.93 46.17
C PHE A 741 15.25 10.02 47.61
N VAL A 742 15.55 11.22 48.07
CA VAL A 742 15.86 11.55 49.45
C VAL A 742 14.66 12.34 49.99
N SER A 743 14.09 11.88 51.14
CA SER A 743 12.99 12.59 51.74
C SER A 743 13.39 14.00 52.13
N ALA A 744 12.56 15.00 51.84
CA ALA A 744 12.89 16.42 51.96
C ALA A 744 12.98 16.96 53.44
N ASN A 745 12.62 16.16 54.44
CA ASN A 745 12.58 16.62 55.86
C ASN A 745 13.82 16.18 56.63
N LEU A 746 14.97 16.75 56.25
CA LEU A 746 16.24 16.56 56.97
C LEU A 746 16.30 17.31 58.31
N THR A 747 15.33 18.16 58.64
CA THR A 747 15.39 19.10 59.77
C THR A 747 14.94 18.53 61.12
N LEU A 748 14.65 17.25 61.20
CA LEU A 748 14.08 16.65 62.41
C LEU A 748 15.05 15.80 63.24
N PHE A 749 16.38 15.74 62.92
CA PHE A 749 17.35 14.85 63.57
C PHE A 749 18.67 15.55 63.79
N ASP A 750 19.31 15.24 64.97
CA ASP A 750 20.63 15.71 65.33
C ASP A 750 21.75 14.98 64.56
N PHE A 751 22.05 15.43 63.28
CA PHE A 751 23.22 14.97 62.55
C PHE A 751 23.82 16.14 61.74
N ASP A 752 25.05 16.02 61.32
CA ASP A 752 25.72 17.04 60.51
C ASP A 752 25.08 17.05 59.12
N GLU A 753 24.26 18.06 58.87
CA GLU A 753 23.51 18.26 57.65
C GLU A 753 24.44 18.38 56.43
N LYS A 754 25.64 18.96 56.60
CA LYS A 754 26.62 19.12 55.50
C LYS A 754 27.23 17.78 55.11
N GLU A 755 27.55 16.91 56.13
CA GLU A 755 28.05 15.57 55.85
C GLU A 755 27.01 14.72 55.19
N ALA A 756 25.77 14.71 55.67
CA ALA A 756 24.66 13.98 55.13
C ALA A 756 24.37 14.40 53.66
N THR A 757 24.33 15.70 53.41
CA THR A 757 24.10 16.22 52.03
C THR A 757 25.19 15.78 51.06
N LYS A 758 26.47 15.76 51.53
CA LYS A 758 27.60 15.29 50.70
C LYS A 758 27.51 13.78 50.42
N GLU A 759 27.19 13.00 51.43
CA GLU A 759 27.04 11.55 51.30
C GLU A 759 25.85 11.17 50.40
N PHE A 760 24.72 11.90 50.51
CA PHE A 760 23.55 11.70 49.61
C PHE A 760 23.81 12.13 48.16
N ALA A 761 24.58 13.22 47.97
CA ALA A 761 25.02 13.61 46.65
C ALA A 761 25.92 12.57 45.97
N ASN A 762 26.82 11.94 46.80
CA ASN A 762 27.65 10.84 46.31
C ASN A 762 26.84 9.59 45.97
N LEU A 763 25.86 9.21 46.80
CA LEU A 763 24.93 8.11 46.48
C LEU A 763 24.13 8.36 45.23
N LYS A 764 23.63 9.58 45.08
CA LYS A 764 22.91 9.95 43.82
C LYS A 764 23.80 9.84 42.63
N LYS A 765 25.02 10.30 42.70
CA LYS A 765 26.01 10.18 41.61
C LYS A 765 26.34 8.74 41.31
N GLU A 766 26.45 7.88 42.32
CA GLU A 766 26.68 6.43 42.16
C GLU A 766 25.46 5.78 41.49
N TYR A 767 24.25 6.10 41.90
CA TYR A 767 23.03 5.64 41.27
C TYR A 767 22.94 6.07 39.82
N ASP A 768 23.20 7.34 39.55
CA ASP A 768 23.22 7.86 38.17
C ASP A 768 24.30 7.18 37.32
N ASN A 769 25.44 6.81 37.90
CA ASN A 769 26.47 6.03 37.21
C ASN A 769 26.01 4.62 36.88
N ILE A 770 25.28 3.94 37.77
CA ILE A 770 24.71 2.61 37.49
C ILE A 770 23.68 2.71 36.36
N PHE A 771 22.83 3.73 36.36
CA PHE A 771 21.89 4.00 35.26
C PHE A 771 22.61 4.37 33.96
N ASN A 772 23.74 5.08 34.03
CA ASN A 772 24.60 5.37 32.88
C ASN A 772 25.28 4.12 32.32
N LEU A 773 25.42 3.02 33.09
CA LEU A 773 25.86 1.74 32.56
C LEU A 773 24.90 1.19 31.50
N GLU A 774 23.62 1.48 31.64
CA GLU A 774 22.62 1.14 30.61
C GLU A 774 22.82 1.97 29.35
N SER A 775 22.94 3.30 29.48
CA SER A 775 23.16 4.20 28.35
C SER A 775 24.57 4.05 27.74
N ASN A 776 25.54 3.61 28.52
CA ASN A 776 26.89 3.26 28.05
C ASN A 776 27.01 1.77 27.69
N HIS A 777 25.94 0.98 27.81
CA HIS A 777 25.99 -0.42 27.36
C HIS A 777 26.38 -0.45 25.88
N PRO A 778 27.39 -1.26 25.52
CA PRO A 778 27.93 -1.24 24.19
C PRO A 778 26.88 -1.35 23.07
N TYR A 779 25.81 -2.11 23.27
CA TYR A 779 24.72 -2.24 22.27
C TYR A 779 23.88 -0.97 22.14
N ILE A 780 23.65 -0.22 23.24
CA ILE A 780 22.81 0.99 23.21
C ILE A 780 23.62 2.15 22.60
N LYS A 781 24.87 2.29 23.05
CA LYS A 781 25.76 3.34 22.52
C LYS A 781 26.03 3.19 21.04
N GLU A 782 26.11 1.96 20.54
CA GLU A 782 26.29 1.67 19.11
C GLU A 782 25.02 1.87 18.30
N ALA A 783 23.85 1.52 18.85
CA ALA A 783 22.57 1.81 18.23
C ALA A 783 22.36 3.32 18.07
N GLU A 784 22.76 4.12 19.07
CA GLU A 784 22.69 5.59 19.02
C GLU A 784 23.75 6.20 18.10
N ASN A 785 24.95 5.63 18.03
CA ASN A 785 26.09 6.18 17.27
C ASN A 785 26.26 5.60 15.86
N LYS A 786 25.35 4.78 15.37
CA LYS A 786 25.46 4.08 14.07
C LYS A 786 26.65 3.10 13.93
N GLU A 787 27.39 2.82 15.00
CA GLU A 787 28.46 1.83 15.03
C GLU A 787 27.94 0.45 15.40
N LEU A 788 26.84 0.04 14.76
CA LEU A 788 26.16 -1.24 15.03
C LEU A 788 27.05 -2.47 14.87
N PHE A 789 28.21 -2.33 14.19
CA PHE A 789 29.05 -3.48 13.86
C PHE A 789 30.01 -3.95 14.95
N THR A 790 30.36 -3.14 15.93
CA THR A 790 31.38 -3.52 16.92
C THR A 790 30.84 -4.38 18.06
N ASN A 791 29.54 -4.33 18.40
CA ASN A 791 28.94 -5.09 19.49
C ASN A 791 27.86 -6.11 19.09
N THR A 792 27.52 -6.19 17.82
CA THR A 792 26.79 -7.32 17.27
C THR A 792 27.58 -8.64 17.37
N LYS A 793 28.84 -8.60 17.85
CA LYS A 793 29.67 -9.78 18.17
C LYS A 793 28.98 -10.80 19.07
N LYS A 794 28.02 -10.37 19.91
CA LYS A 794 27.21 -11.26 20.74
C LYS A 794 25.99 -11.85 20.06
N LEU A 795 25.57 -11.32 18.90
CA LEU A 795 24.49 -11.90 18.14
C LEU A 795 24.93 -13.21 17.52
N ARG A 796 24.08 -14.23 17.61
CA ARG A 796 24.41 -15.59 17.16
C ARG A 796 24.74 -15.71 15.68
N THR A 797 24.29 -14.76 14.86
CA THR A 797 24.58 -14.66 13.44
C THR A 797 25.91 -13.94 13.09
N TYR A 798 26.61 -13.35 14.08
CA TYR A 798 27.83 -12.58 13.83
C TYR A 798 29.01 -13.45 13.34
N GLN A 799 29.60 -13.08 12.22
CA GLN A 799 30.71 -13.83 11.58
C GLN A 799 31.86 -12.92 11.09
N GLY A 800 31.92 -11.65 11.43
CA GLY A 800 32.92 -10.71 10.90
C GLY A 800 32.35 -9.85 9.77
N LYS A 801 32.97 -9.80 8.58
CA LYS A 801 32.44 -9.06 7.42
C LYS A 801 31.10 -9.68 6.98
N MET A 802 30.00 -8.97 7.20
CA MET A 802 28.67 -9.48 6.98
C MET A 802 27.66 -8.35 6.77
N ASP A 803 26.51 -8.68 6.21
CA ASP A 803 25.38 -7.75 6.06
C ASP A 803 24.53 -7.71 7.32
N ILE A 804 24.00 -6.54 7.66
CA ILE A 804 23.20 -6.35 8.88
C ILE A 804 21.90 -7.16 8.87
N TRP A 805 21.32 -7.42 7.69
CA TRP A 805 20.10 -8.18 7.56
C TRP A 805 20.22 -9.64 8.05
N TYR A 806 21.45 -10.20 8.09
CA TYR A 806 21.66 -11.52 8.70
C TYR A 806 21.22 -11.57 10.16
N HIS A 807 21.41 -10.45 10.86
CA HIS A 807 20.97 -10.33 12.26
C HIS A 807 19.44 -10.27 12.36
N PHE A 808 18.76 -9.63 11.39
CA PHE A 808 17.29 -9.59 11.37
C PHE A 808 16.69 -10.98 11.15
N VAL A 809 17.27 -11.80 10.25
CA VAL A 809 16.82 -13.19 10.08
C VAL A 809 17.05 -14.00 11.37
N GLY A 810 18.22 -13.89 11.98
CA GLY A 810 18.50 -14.55 13.28
C GLY A 810 17.53 -14.12 14.37
N ARG A 811 17.26 -12.81 14.49
CA ARG A 811 16.28 -12.29 15.44
C ARG A 811 14.86 -12.76 15.09
N GLY A 812 14.51 -12.84 13.82
CA GLY A 812 13.25 -13.39 13.34
C GLY A 812 13.03 -14.80 13.89
N PHE A 813 14.02 -15.68 13.76
CA PHE A 813 13.96 -17.03 14.35
C PHE A 813 13.85 -17.02 15.88
N ASP A 814 14.49 -16.05 16.56
CA ASP A 814 14.42 -15.95 18.02
C ASP A 814 13.00 -15.62 18.53
N ILE A 815 12.29 -14.71 17.85
CA ILE A 815 10.95 -14.26 18.26
C ILE A 815 9.83 -15.11 17.70
N LEU A 816 10.11 -15.87 16.64
CA LEU A 816 9.11 -16.68 15.94
C LEU A 816 8.70 -17.88 16.82
N LYS A 817 7.42 -18.21 16.85
CA LYS A 817 6.91 -19.45 17.46
C LYS A 817 7.40 -20.65 16.69
N ASN A 818 7.42 -21.81 17.34
CA ASN A 818 7.62 -23.07 16.64
C ASN A 818 6.52 -23.25 15.58
N ASN A 819 6.89 -23.77 14.44
CA ASN A 819 6.07 -23.89 13.24
C ASN A 819 5.62 -22.54 12.63
N GLY A 820 6.16 -21.42 13.12
CA GLY A 820 5.93 -20.11 12.52
C GLY A 820 6.73 -19.93 11.24
N TYR A 821 6.30 -18.96 10.42
CA TYR A 821 6.86 -18.68 9.10
C TYR A 821 7.65 -17.37 9.08
N LEU A 822 8.80 -17.39 8.45
CA LEU A 822 9.68 -16.24 8.24
C LEU A 822 9.92 -16.06 6.75
N ALA A 823 9.58 -14.90 6.21
CA ALA A 823 9.89 -14.52 4.84
C ALA A 823 10.73 -13.25 4.81
N PHE A 824 11.75 -13.24 3.96
CA PHE A 824 12.64 -12.09 3.77
C PHE A 824 12.94 -11.89 2.29
N ILE A 825 13.13 -10.62 1.88
CA ILE A 825 13.78 -10.27 0.62
C ILE A 825 15.10 -9.58 0.95
N ALA A 826 16.18 -10.09 0.41
CA ALA A 826 17.52 -9.54 0.63
C ALA A 826 18.47 -9.95 -0.50
N THR A 827 19.76 -9.59 -0.40
CA THR A 827 20.75 -9.93 -1.40
C THR A 827 20.93 -11.45 -1.52
N ASN A 828 21.00 -11.96 -2.75
CA ASN A 828 21.11 -13.41 -3.01
C ASN A 828 22.49 -13.99 -2.66
N ASN A 829 23.51 -13.18 -2.40
CA ASN A 829 24.88 -13.56 -2.15
C ASN A 829 25.09 -14.33 -0.82
N TRP A 830 24.11 -14.34 0.09
CA TRP A 830 24.22 -15.05 1.38
C TRP A 830 24.45 -16.55 1.21
N VAL A 831 24.03 -17.11 0.08
CA VAL A 831 24.20 -18.53 -0.24
C VAL A 831 25.69 -18.89 -0.34
N THR A 832 26.51 -18.00 -0.89
CA THR A 832 27.94 -18.24 -1.17
C THR A 832 28.89 -17.43 -0.27
N ASN A 833 28.44 -16.30 0.28
CA ASN A 833 29.25 -15.40 1.08
C ASN A 833 29.77 -16.08 2.35
N SER A 834 31.09 -16.00 2.61
CA SER A 834 31.72 -16.53 3.82
C SER A 834 31.18 -15.90 5.12
N GLY A 835 30.82 -14.60 5.07
CA GLY A 835 30.22 -13.88 6.19
C GLY A 835 28.84 -14.41 6.61
N ALA A 836 28.14 -15.15 5.74
CA ALA A 836 26.83 -15.73 6.02
C ALA A 836 26.88 -17.17 6.59
N LYS A 837 28.05 -17.72 6.89
CA LYS A 837 28.20 -19.12 7.35
C LYS A 837 27.33 -19.44 8.57
N LYS A 838 27.35 -18.60 9.59
CA LYS A 838 26.52 -18.82 10.80
C LYS A 838 25.03 -18.70 10.50
N LEU A 839 24.63 -17.77 9.63
CA LEU A 839 23.26 -17.65 9.18
C LEU A 839 22.80 -18.92 8.48
N ARG A 840 23.61 -19.44 7.51
CA ARG A 840 23.30 -20.70 6.82
C ARG A 840 23.15 -21.88 7.80
N ASN A 841 24.02 -21.98 8.79
CA ASN A 841 23.90 -23.03 9.82
C ASN A 841 22.56 -22.91 10.58
N ILE A 842 22.19 -21.71 11.03
CA ILE A 842 20.91 -21.47 11.71
C ILE A 842 19.74 -21.88 10.82
N VAL A 843 19.74 -21.46 9.55
CA VAL A 843 18.69 -21.82 8.61
C VAL A 843 18.59 -23.34 8.42
N LEU A 844 19.71 -24.03 8.26
CA LEU A 844 19.73 -25.47 8.03
C LEU A 844 19.41 -26.31 9.29
N GLU A 845 19.75 -25.82 10.48
CA GLU A 845 19.57 -26.55 11.73
C GLU A 845 18.23 -26.30 12.41
N GLU A 846 17.70 -25.06 12.28
CA GLU A 846 16.53 -24.61 13.04
C GLU A 846 15.28 -24.42 12.18
N SER A 847 15.39 -24.53 10.83
CA SER A 847 14.25 -24.32 9.96
C SER A 847 14.22 -25.27 8.77
N GLN A 848 13.02 -25.46 8.24
CA GLN A 848 12.81 -26.03 6.93
C GLN A 848 12.74 -24.88 5.91
N ILE A 849 13.58 -24.94 4.88
CA ILE A 849 13.49 -24.04 3.73
C ILE A 849 12.22 -24.41 2.96
N LEU A 850 11.39 -23.43 2.65
CA LEU A 850 10.16 -23.63 1.90
C LEU A 850 10.32 -23.19 0.45
N SER A 851 10.91 -22.01 0.24
CA SER A 851 11.16 -21.50 -1.09
C SER A 851 12.33 -20.52 -1.11
N LEU A 852 13.04 -20.51 -2.25
CA LEU A 852 14.05 -19.52 -2.61
C LEU A 852 13.74 -19.04 -4.03
N VAL A 853 13.43 -17.74 -4.18
CA VAL A 853 13.12 -17.13 -5.47
C VAL A 853 14.17 -16.09 -5.80
N ASP A 854 15.06 -16.40 -6.73
CA ASP A 854 16.22 -15.60 -7.11
C ASP A 854 15.91 -14.75 -8.35
N PHE A 855 15.87 -13.44 -8.18
CA PHE A 855 15.65 -12.49 -9.28
C PHE A 855 16.89 -12.27 -10.14
N SER A 856 18.07 -12.75 -9.73
CA SER A 856 19.33 -12.66 -10.48
C SER A 856 19.63 -11.23 -10.95
N SER A 857 19.64 -11.00 -12.27
CA SER A 857 19.93 -9.70 -12.89
C SER A 857 18.71 -8.74 -12.92
N PHE A 858 17.52 -9.19 -12.56
CA PHE A 858 16.38 -8.28 -12.41
C PHE A 858 16.52 -7.43 -11.14
N MET A 859 16.63 -6.12 -11.31
CA MET A 859 16.74 -5.18 -10.20
C MET A 859 15.35 -4.88 -9.61
N VAL A 860 15.03 -5.51 -8.49
CA VAL A 860 13.77 -5.31 -7.79
C VAL A 860 13.67 -3.90 -7.21
N PHE A 861 14.78 -3.32 -6.79
CA PHE A 861 14.84 -1.99 -6.18
C PHE A 861 15.41 -0.97 -7.16
N ASP A 862 14.63 0.05 -7.54
CA ASP A 862 15.06 1.11 -8.46
C ASP A 862 16.25 1.92 -7.96
N SER A 863 16.40 2.03 -6.64
CA SER A 863 17.43 2.83 -5.97
C SER A 863 18.73 2.09 -5.66
N ALA A 864 18.77 0.76 -5.90
CA ALA A 864 19.91 -0.08 -5.54
C ALA A 864 20.24 -1.13 -6.62
N SER A 865 21.44 -1.05 -7.17
CA SER A 865 21.94 -2.08 -8.11
C SER A 865 22.39 -3.34 -7.34
N ILE A 866 21.43 -4.05 -6.73
CA ILE A 866 21.67 -5.27 -5.96
C ILE A 866 20.81 -6.42 -6.47
N GLN A 867 21.44 -7.59 -6.62
CA GLN A 867 20.73 -8.82 -6.94
C GLN A 867 20.04 -9.35 -5.69
N THR A 868 18.76 -9.67 -5.80
CA THR A 868 17.92 -10.01 -4.66
C THR A 868 17.28 -11.38 -4.78
N MET A 869 16.92 -11.93 -3.62
CA MET A 869 16.23 -13.21 -3.48
C MET A 869 15.14 -13.10 -2.40
N ILE A 870 13.99 -13.67 -2.68
CA ILE A 870 12.99 -13.94 -1.63
C ILE A 870 13.32 -15.29 -1.00
N MET A 871 13.30 -15.33 0.32
CA MET A 871 13.57 -16.53 1.13
C MET A 871 12.39 -16.76 2.06
N SER A 872 11.89 -18.00 2.08
CA SER A 872 10.80 -18.41 2.98
C SER A 872 11.20 -19.63 3.78
N PHE A 873 11.04 -19.55 5.10
CA PHE A 873 11.42 -20.56 6.05
C PHE A 873 10.27 -20.86 7.02
N GLN A 874 10.21 -22.11 7.49
CA GLN A 874 9.39 -22.48 8.64
C GLN A 874 10.27 -22.87 9.82
N LYS A 875 10.05 -22.29 11.00
CA LYS A 875 10.80 -22.63 12.22
C LYS A 875 10.39 -23.98 12.75
N THR A 876 10.98 -25.00 12.19
CA THR A 876 10.79 -26.40 12.60
C THR A 876 12.06 -27.18 12.32
N LYS A 877 12.31 -28.24 13.07
CA LYS A 877 13.45 -29.11 12.77
C LYS A 877 13.24 -29.76 11.41
N PRO A 878 14.16 -29.53 10.44
CA PRO A 878 13.96 -30.05 9.09
C PRO A 878 13.98 -31.59 9.09
N PRO A 879 13.15 -32.24 8.27
CA PRO A 879 13.26 -33.67 7.99
C PRO A 879 14.63 -33.99 7.35
N LYS A 880 15.09 -35.23 7.47
CA LYS A 880 16.36 -35.65 6.86
C LYS A 880 16.39 -35.47 5.34
N ASN A 881 15.26 -35.73 4.70
CA ASN A 881 15.06 -35.56 3.27
C ASN A 881 13.77 -34.74 3.08
N TYR A 882 13.90 -33.61 2.43
CA TYR A 882 12.78 -32.78 2.03
C TYR A 882 13.13 -32.00 0.75
N GLU A 883 12.11 -31.60 0.04
CA GLU A 883 12.20 -30.76 -1.13
C GLU A 883 11.70 -29.35 -0.80
N PHE A 884 12.25 -28.37 -1.47
CA PHE A 884 11.79 -26.98 -1.39
C PHE A 884 11.71 -26.37 -2.78
N HIS A 885 10.89 -25.38 -2.93
CA HIS A 885 10.71 -24.66 -4.18
C HIS A 885 11.92 -23.77 -4.45
N PHE A 886 12.57 -23.93 -5.61
CA PHE A 886 13.61 -23.05 -6.08
C PHE A 886 13.24 -22.50 -7.45
N ALA A 887 13.22 -21.16 -7.59
CA ALA A 887 12.96 -20.50 -8.85
C ALA A 887 14.00 -19.40 -9.09
N LYS A 888 14.44 -19.26 -10.36
CA LYS A 888 15.52 -18.33 -10.72
C LYS A 888 15.31 -17.73 -12.10
N ILE A 889 15.59 -16.44 -12.26
CA ILE A 889 15.70 -15.79 -13.57
C ILE A 889 17.07 -16.15 -14.20
N THR A 890 17.06 -16.64 -15.42
CA THR A 890 18.28 -17.09 -16.13
C THR A 890 18.76 -16.11 -17.19
N THR A 891 17.88 -15.25 -17.72
CA THR A 891 18.27 -14.25 -18.73
C THR A 891 19.10 -13.12 -18.12
N GLN A 892 20.05 -12.58 -18.90
CA GLN A 892 20.89 -11.45 -18.50
C GLN A 892 20.19 -10.08 -18.65
N THR A 893 19.12 -10.01 -19.42
CA THR A 893 18.34 -8.81 -19.67
C THR A 893 16.86 -9.04 -19.31
N PRO A 894 16.57 -9.30 -18.04
CA PRO A 894 15.22 -9.58 -17.59
C PRO A 894 14.34 -8.34 -17.69
N ILE A 895 13.07 -8.57 -18.00
CA ILE A 895 12.02 -7.56 -17.96
C ILE A 895 11.05 -7.84 -16.82
N TYR A 896 10.16 -6.91 -16.54
CA TYR A 896 9.17 -7.06 -15.49
C TYR A 896 8.29 -8.33 -15.64
N LYS A 897 7.96 -8.70 -16.89
CA LYS A 897 7.18 -9.92 -17.17
C LYS A 897 7.91 -11.19 -16.70
N ASP A 898 9.24 -11.24 -16.80
CA ASP A 898 10.03 -12.39 -16.32
C ASP A 898 9.93 -12.54 -14.80
N ALA A 899 9.97 -11.42 -14.06
CA ALA A 899 9.77 -11.42 -12.63
C ALA A 899 8.34 -11.88 -12.24
N LEU A 900 7.31 -11.43 -12.95
CA LEU A 900 5.94 -11.87 -12.71
C LEU A 900 5.75 -13.35 -13.02
N SER A 901 6.27 -13.85 -14.15
CA SER A 901 6.20 -15.27 -14.50
C SER A 901 6.89 -16.14 -13.46
N LEU A 902 8.04 -15.67 -12.94
CA LEU A 902 8.76 -16.36 -11.87
C LEU A 902 7.88 -16.47 -10.60
N LEU A 903 7.26 -15.38 -10.17
CA LEU A 903 6.38 -15.36 -8.99
C LEU A 903 5.10 -16.18 -9.15
N LYS A 904 4.62 -16.33 -10.39
CA LYS A 904 3.46 -17.17 -10.71
C LYS A 904 3.79 -18.64 -10.94
N ASN A 905 5.06 -19.03 -10.81
CA ASN A 905 5.55 -20.37 -11.15
C ASN A 905 5.26 -20.76 -12.61
N GLU A 906 5.30 -19.80 -13.53
CA GLU A 906 5.13 -20.02 -14.96
C GLU A 906 6.50 -20.29 -15.58
N LYS A 907 6.74 -21.53 -16.02
CA LYS A 907 7.99 -21.89 -16.66
C LYS A 907 8.13 -21.23 -18.04
N THR A 908 9.20 -20.50 -18.25
CA THR A 908 9.54 -19.80 -19.50
C THR A 908 10.96 -20.14 -19.95
N GLN A 909 11.38 -19.65 -21.12
CA GLN A 909 12.78 -19.76 -21.55
C GLN A 909 13.75 -18.89 -20.74
N ASN A 910 13.23 -17.93 -19.96
CA ASN A 910 13.98 -16.94 -19.20
C ASN A 910 14.08 -17.27 -17.71
N ASN A 911 13.53 -18.40 -17.26
CA ASN A 911 13.57 -18.82 -15.88
C ASN A 911 13.73 -20.34 -15.71
N GLU A 912 14.19 -20.74 -14.54
CA GLU A 912 14.18 -22.12 -14.02
C GLU A 912 13.26 -22.17 -12.80
N ILE A 913 12.42 -23.20 -12.75
CA ILE A 913 11.51 -23.46 -11.64
C ILE A 913 11.57 -24.95 -11.28
#